data_6cb3aafeaa65bb89e283f2e7a5d3cd29
#
_entry.id   6cb3aafeaa65bb89e283f2e7a5d3cd29
#
_cell.length_a   1.000
_cell.length_b   1.000
_cell.length_c   1.000
_cell.angle_alpha   90.00
_cell.angle_beta   90.00
_cell.angle_gamma   90.00
#
_symmetry.space_group_name_H-M   'P 1'
#
loop_
_entity.id
_entity.type
_entity.pdbx_description
1 polymer ?
#
loop_
_entity_poly.entity_id
_entity_poly.type
_entity_poly.pdbx_seq_one_letter_code
_entity_poly.pdbx_strand_id
1 'polypeptide(L)'
;MCTTSNQPNPLPIHDANAELQRQSIHALHAITMPAGLLLRVVQVMDYGVDATLEIVVGDRATNYLAQVQIKSTQCAELNQDKTVSKAIEVSNLNYLLNGTCPIYLFYCAAQKRFWYMWAFDEFQRLESENPRWREQQTVTVRFLLELTEASLKEIHARIIAESTCRRDVVDALARYALQEPAKFAIDRQTLKTQDGEQAYQALIRNGFTLVSRGLWREVLEQVDLLPLHKQQEPRIRLAVAYAYYTQGRYLTALANCGEARLRAAELNRADQDVLDTIRDACECQTGRITREEYTQRQMRAAGVNGASLQCRIEAVRFEFLGERDESRRSILLRQMRALAAEVLADTTKSEPFALQTRLHVAYAEGWENHLALMQCVGTLHVQLTMNQSWAQPDPLPLAQAMCALVQWEQGMQQLLRDIEASAIPWLHAEARRTALLIRSALIGFRRFQSQFLGSGEPPSRLEIETLLSEAKAVAGGFVAAGNIEGEMRAKIAAAELHEIVDDLATAKAIAAEVRPIAEALGLAEVLKLAEQHLTGTTLLQTTESEMRKGRQEDRDFHWAALSEADIDYYAERSLGASQLPRDRLPVIRKDVEGMKLIASERLHWCKHIEQWQLLIHTWHPSTAYAVPTEWTGKCLKHGYESLQGSTDMQLVIAKFKKSYCEGCPDRDPKINK
;
A
#
# COMPACT_ATOMS: atom_id res chain seq x y z
N MET A 1 -65.67 67.34 -29.16
CA MET A 1 -65.97 65.93 -29.41
C MET A 1 -64.68 65.12 -29.31
N CYS A 2 -64.39 64.52 -28.14
CA CYS A 2 -63.25 63.66 -27.98
C CYS A 2 -63.64 62.23 -28.37
N THR A 3 -63.10 61.74 -29.46
CA THR A 3 -63.15 60.32 -29.80
C THR A 3 -62.04 59.57 -29.07
N THR A 4 -62.35 58.93 -27.95
CA THR A 4 -61.49 57.98 -27.28
C THR A 4 -61.46 56.70 -28.12
N SER A 5 -60.32 56.47 -28.82
CA SER A 5 -60.09 55.17 -29.46
C SER A 5 -59.81 54.13 -28.33
N ASN A 6 -60.79 53.26 -28.10
CA ASN A 6 -60.60 52.06 -27.30
C ASN A 6 -59.65 51.14 -28.09
N GLN A 7 -58.32 51.25 -27.96
CA GLN A 7 -57.45 50.18 -28.29
C GLN A 7 -57.50 49.21 -27.09
N PRO A 8 -57.79 47.92 -27.31
CA PRO A 8 -57.72 46.92 -26.26
C PRO A 8 -56.28 46.85 -25.74
N ASN A 9 -56.11 46.75 -24.42
CA ASN A 9 -54.81 46.49 -23.82
C ASN A 9 -54.09 45.35 -24.57
N PRO A 10 -52.78 45.47 -24.87
CA PRO A 10 -52.07 44.47 -25.61
C PRO A 10 -52.19 43.12 -24.89
N LEU A 11 -52.87 42.18 -25.50
CA LEU A 11 -52.97 40.81 -25.06
C LEU A 11 -51.60 40.12 -25.18
N PRO A 12 -51.24 39.15 -24.31
CA PRO A 12 -50.01 38.37 -24.44
C PRO A 12 -49.91 37.80 -25.86
N ILE A 13 -48.77 38.01 -26.49
CA ILE A 13 -48.46 37.45 -27.81
C ILE A 13 -48.34 35.94 -27.65
N HIS A 14 -49.11 35.19 -28.44
CA HIS A 14 -48.99 33.75 -28.51
C HIS A 14 -47.63 33.39 -29.12
N ASP A 15 -46.69 32.86 -28.30
CA ASP A 15 -45.35 32.50 -28.76
C ASP A 15 -45.45 31.21 -29.64
N ALA A 16 -45.08 31.33 -30.91
CA ALA A 16 -45.07 30.24 -31.87
C ALA A 16 -44.12 29.10 -31.41
N ASN A 17 -43.04 29.39 -30.67
CA ASN A 17 -42.16 28.39 -30.11
C ASN A 17 -42.82 27.61 -28.97
N ALA A 18 -43.57 28.30 -28.12
CA ALA A 18 -44.32 27.64 -27.04
C ALA A 18 -45.40 26.67 -27.61
N GLU A 19 -46.05 27.09 -28.76
CA GLU A 19 -47.00 26.22 -29.45
C GLU A 19 -46.33 24.98 -30.08
N LEU A 20 -45.16 25.13 -30.72
CA LEU A 20 -44.39 24.02 -31.26
C LEU A 20 -43.92 23.05 -30.15
N GLN A 21 -43.51 23.59 -29.02
CA GLN A 21 -43.13 22.76 -27.87
C GLN A 21 -44.31 21.95 -27.34
N ARG A 22 -45.50 22.58 -27.20
CA ARG A 22 -46.72 21.89 -26.78
C ARG A 22 -47.12 20.80 -27.75
N GLN A 23 -47.06 21.10 -29.08
CA GLN A 23 -47.36 20.09 -30.12
C GLN A 23 -46.38 18.90 -30.07
N SER A 24 -45.08 19.19 -29.86
CA SER A 24 -44.08 18.10 -29.75
C SER A 24 -44.32 17.20 -28.54
N ILE A 25 -44.67 17.79 -27.40
CA ILE A 25 -44.98 17.02 -26.17
C ILE A 25 -46.23 16.15 -26.38
N HIS A 26 -47.31 16.69 -26.96
CA HIS A 26 -48.52 15.93 -27.26
C HIS A 26 -48.26 14.78 -28.24
N ALA A 27 -47.50 15.06 -29.31
CA ALA A 27 -47.14 14.04 -30.28
C ALA A 27 -46.25 12.95 -29.65
N LEU A 28 -45.31 13.29 -28.79
CA LEU A 28 -44.46 12.34 -28.09
C LEU A 28 -45.27 11.46 -27.13
N HIS A 29 -46.20 12.06 -26.37
CA HIS A 29 -47.08 11.33 -25.46
C HIS A 29 -47.91 10.26 -26.18
N ALA A 30 -48.45 10.61 -27.38
CA ALA A 30 -49.27 9.69 -28.16
C ALA A 30 -48.52 8.44 -28.63
N ILE A 31 -47.21 8.52 -28.89
CA ILE A 31 -46.38 7.40 -29.38
C ILE A 31 -45.70 6.62 -28.27
N THR A 32 -45.38 7.25 -27.13
CA THR A 32 -44.66 6.61 -26.03
C THR A 32 -45.55 5.74 -25.15
N MET A 33 -46.80 6.16 -24.91
CA MET A 33 -47.74 5.46 -24.05
C MET A 33 -48.03 4.01 -24.49
N PRO A 34 -48.29 3.71 -25.78
CA PRO A 34 -48.49 2.34 -26.24
C PRO A 34 -47.22 1.47 -26.11
N ALA A 35 -46.04 2.08 -26.04
CA ALA A 35 -44.74 1.41 -25.90
C ALA A 35 -44.35 1.13 -24.46
N GLY A 36 -45.22 1.37 -23.47
CA GLY A 36 -44.89 1.18 -22.04
C GLY A 36 -43.97 2.24 -21.47
N LEU A 37 -43.90 3.42 -22.08
CA LEU A 37 -43.10 4.56 -21.67
C LEU A 37 -44.00 5.68 -21.16
N LEU A 38 -43.96 5.98 -19.87
CA LEU A 38 -44.72 7.08 -19.27
C LEU A 38 -43.92 8.39 -19.44
N LEU A 39 -44.53 9.32 -20.19
CA LEU A 39 -43.95 10.66 -20.37
C LEU A 39 -44.34 11.56 -19.19
N ARG A 40 -43.36 12.07 -18.48
CA ARG A 40 -43.49 13.09 -17.42
C ARG A 40 -42.93 14.40 -17.90
N VAL A 41 -43.79 15.37 -18.13
CA VAL A 41 -43.39 16.71 -18.58
C VAL A 41 -42.86 17.52 -17.41
N VAL A 42 -41.70 18.17 -17.56
CA VAL A 42 -41.15 19.09 -16.57
C VAL A 42 -41.90 20.42 -16.69
N GLN A 43 -42.66 20.79 -15.66
CA GLN A 43 -43.53 21.98 -15.65
C GLN A 43 -42.82 23.26 -15.20
N VAL A 44 -41.64 23.15 -14.62
CA VAL A 44 -40.84 24.28 -14.15
C VAL A 44 -39.74 24.57 -15.16
N MET A 45 -39.37 25.83 -15.40
CA MET A 45 -38.23 26.15 -16.27
C MET A 45 -36.99 25.37 -15.81
N ASP A 46 -36.61 24.38 -16.62
CA ASP A 46 -35.38 23.64 -16.45
C ASP A 46 -34.41 24.02 -17.57
N TYR A 47 -33.12 24.03 -17.22
CA TYR A 47 -32.03 24.51 -18.10
C TYR A 47 -31.69 23.54 -19.25
N GLY A 48 -32.46 22.49 -19.48
CA GLY A 48 -32.15 21.57 -20.59
C GLY A 48 -32.86 20.23 -20.57
N VAL A 49 -33.84 20.01 -19.68
CA VAL A 49 -34.69 18.80 -19.68
C VAL A 49 -36.14 19.20 -19.84
N ASP A 50 -36.76 18.82 -20.95
CA ASP A 50 -38.17 19.12 -21.21
C ASP A 50 -39.11 18.08 -20.65
N ALA A 51 -38.68 16.81 -20.58
CA ALA A 51 -39.46 15.69 -20.07
C ALA A 51 -38.57 14.55 -19.58
N THR A 52 -39.21 13.59 -18.89
CA THR A 52 -38.61 12.28 -18.60
C THR A 52 -39.46 11.17 -19.15
N LEU A 53 -38.82 10.13 -19.69
CA LEU A 53 -39.48 8.86 -20.05
C LEU A 53 -39.23 7.87 -18.91
N GLU A 54 -40.30 7.34 -18.34
CA GLU A 54 -40.25 6.32 -17.30
C GLU A 54 -40.76 4.98 -17.80
N ILE A 55 -40.03 3.91 -17.49
CA ILE A 55 -40.47 2.56 -17.84
C ILE A 55 -41.64 2.11 -16.94
N VAL A 56 -42.68 1.56 -17.58
CA VAL A 56 -43.80 0.93 -16.90
C VAL A 56 -43.78 -0.55 -17.20
N VAL A 57 -43.80 -1.38 -16.16
CA VAL A 57 -43.86 -2.85 -16.25
C VAL A 57 -45.18 -3.34 -15.66
N GLY A 58 -46.05 -3.83 -16.49
CA GLY A 58 -47.44 -4.07 -16.11
C GLY A 58 -48.11 -2.75 -15.72
N ASP A 59 -48.64 -2.68 -14.49
CA ASP A 59 -49.29 -1.48 -13.94
C ASP A 59 -48.37 -0.67 -13.00
N ARG A 60 -47.06 -0.95 -13.01
CA ARG A 60 -46.11 -0.37 -12.03
C ARG A 60 -45.09 0.52 -12.73
N ALA A 61 -44.99 1.76 -12.27
CA ALA A 61 -43.88 2.64 -12.59
C ALA A 61 -42.59 2.16 -11.88
N THR A 62 -41.50 2.11 -12.63
CA THR A 62 -40.22 1.51 -12.13
C THR A 62 -39.22 2.49 -11.61
N ASN A 63 -39.41 3.79 -11.85
CA ASN A 63 -38.39 4.84 -11.67
C ASN A 63 -37.11 4.62 -12.53
N TYR A 64 -37.20 3.83 -13.57
CA TYR A 64 -36.18 3.73 -14.61
C TYR A 64 -36.42 4.84 -15.62
N LEU A 65 -35.53 5.82 -15.63
CA LEU A 65 -35.78 7.12 -16.28
C LEU A 65 -34.74 7.39 -17.37
N ALA A 66 -35.25 8.02 -18.47
CA ALA A 66 -34.40 8.74 -19.39
C ALA A 66 -34.81 10.23 -19.37
N GLN A 67 -33.82 11.11 -19.31
CA GLN A 67 -34.00 12.54 -19.42
C GLN A 67 -34.06 12.94 -20.89
N VAL A 68 -35.07 13.70 -21.25
CA VAL A 68 -35.36 14.07 -22.63
C VAL A 68 -35.29 15.57 -22.82
N GLN A 69 -34.49 15.98 -23.80
CA GLN A 69 -34.59 17.34 -24.34
C GLN A 69 -35.20 17.29 -25.74
N ILE A 70 -36.20 18.14 -25.99
CA ILE A 70 -36.94 18.18 -27.25
C ILE A 70 -36.57 19.48 -28.00
N LYS A 71 -36.07 19.35 -29.21
CA LYS A 71 -35.91 20.46 -30.14
C LYS A 71 -36.99 20.33 -31.22
N SER A 72 -37.76 21.38 -31.50
CA SER A 72 -38.84 21.36 -32.46
C SER A 72 -38.64 22.41 -33.56
N THR A 73 -39.16 22.11 -34.73
CA THR A 73 -39.17 23.04 -35.87
C THR A 73 -40.48 22.83 -36.65
N GLN A 74 -40.89 23.89 -37.38
CA GLN A 74 -42.04 23.79 -38.30
C GLN A 74 -41.71 22.91 -39.50
N CYS A 75 -40.53 23.07 -40.11
CA CYS A 75 -40.02 22.31 -41.24
C CYS A 75 -38.58 21.86 -40.96
N ALA A 76 -38.26 20.59 -41.22
CA ALA A 76 -36.90 20.07 -41.15
C ALA A 76 -36.28 19.90 -42.52
N GLU A 77 -35.06 20.35 -42.70
CA GLU A 77 -34.24 20.02 -43.84
C GLU A 77 -33.49 18.70 -43.53
N LEU A 78 -33.75 17.72 -44.37
CA LEU A 78 -33.06 16.44 -44.28
C LEU A 78 -31.75 16.49 -45.04
N ASN A 79 -30.72 15.94 -44.44
CA ASN A 79 -29.46 15.68 -45.12
C ASN A 79 -29.65 14.62 -46.22
N GLN A 80 -28.67 14.46 -47.09
CA GLN A 80 -28.71 13.47 -48.17
C GLN A 80 -28.90 12.02 -47.65
N ASP A 81 -28.44 11.73 -46.46
CA ASP A 81 -28.55 10.44 -45.75
C ASP A 81 -29.85 10.31 -44.94
N LYS A 82 -30.81 11.24 -45.12
CA LYS A 82 -32.09 11.30 -44.36
C LYS A 82 -31.95 11.62 -42.87
N THR A 83 -30.81 11.97 -42.41
CA THR A 83 -30.59 12.47 -41.04
C THR A 83 -30.96 13.93 -40.90
N VAL A 84 -31.06 14.40 -39.64
CA VAL A 84 -31.28 15.82 -39.33
C VAL A 84 -30.10 16.34 -38.57
N SER A 85 -29.60 17.53 -38.95
CA SER A 85 -28.54 18.23 -38.23
C SER A 85 -29.10 19.47 -37.54
N LYS A 86 -28.67 19.70 -36.28
CA LYS A 86 -29.08 20.86 -35.50
C LYS A 86 -27.92 21.41 -34.69
N ALA A 87 -27.71 22.71 -34.72
CA ALA A 87 -26.81 23.37 -33.80
C ALA A 87 -27.43 23.41 -32.40
N ILE A 88 -26.68 22.97 -31.41
CA ILE A 88 -27.04 22.94 -29.99
C ILE A 88 -25.94 23.67 -29.21
N GLU A 89 -26.31 24.41 -28.17
CA GLU A 89 -25.35 25.03 -27.27
C GLU A 89 -24.59 23.96 -26.47
N VAL A 90 -23.27 24.12 -26.38
CA VAL A 90 -22.41 23.24 -25.64
C VAL A 90 -22.82 23.13 -24.16
N SER A 91 -23.27 24.23 -23.57
CA SER A 91 -23.83 24.26 -22.20
C SER A 91 -25.01 23.33 -22.03
N ASN A 92 -25.95 23.30 -23.01
CA ASN A 92 -27.11 22.43 -22.97
C ASN A 92 -26.72 20.95 -23.11
N LEU A 93 -25.76 20.62 -23.98
CA LEU A 93 -25.27 19.24 -24.12
C LEU A 93 -24.57 18.79 -22.84
N ASN A 94 -23.69 19.61 -22.28
CA ASN A 94 -23.02 19.31 -21.02
C ASN A 94 -24.02 19.13 -19.86
N TYR A 95 -25.05 19.95 -19.78
CA TYR A 95 -26.09 19.83 -18.77
C TYR A 95 -26.84 18.49 -18.90
N LEU A 96 -27.23 18.13 -20.12
CA LEU A 96 -27.95 16.88 -20.39
C LEU A 96 -27.05 15.64 -20.12
N LEU A 97 -25.75 15.70 -20.41
CA LEU A 97 -24.79 14.63 -20.15
C LEU A 97 -24.62 14.32 -18.66
N ASN A 98 -24.90 15.25 -17.75
CA ASN A 98 -24.91 15.00 -16.32
C ASN A 98 -26.17 14.22 -15.86
N GLY A 99 -27.10 14.01 -16.75
CA GLY A 99 -28.38 13.39 -16.47
C GLY A 99 -28.38 11.86 -16.53
N THR A 100 -29.57 11.29 -16.33
CA THR A 100 -29.79 9.85 -16.38
C THR A 100 -30.25 9.46 -17.77
N CYS A 101 -29.51 8.55 -18.45
CA CYS A 101 -29.90 8.02 -19.75
C CYS A 101 -30.35 9.13 -20.74
N PRO A 102 -29.49 10.14 -21.01
CA PRO A 102 -29.89 11.37 -21.67
C PRO A 102 -30.12 11.19 -23.17
N ILE A 103 -31.29 11.67 -23.63
CA ILE A 103 -31.70 11.55 -25.04
C ILE A 103 -32.14 12.91 -25.59
N TYR A 104 -31.69 13.24 -26.78
CA TYR A 104 -32.24 14.33 -27.55
C TYR A 104 -33.30 13.82 -28.51
N LEU A 105 -34.45 14.53 -28.60
CA LEU A 105 -35.47 14.36 -29.60
C LEU A 105 -35.56 15.60 -30.48
N PHE A 106 -35.72 15.41 -31.76
CA PHE A 106 -35.98 16.44 -32.74
C PHE A 106 -37.34 16.23 -33.38
N TYR A 107 -38.28 17.16 -33.25
CA TYR A 107 -39.63 17.12 -33.80
C TYR A 107 -39.81 18.05 -34.98
N CYS A 108 -40.35 17.52 -36.09
CA CYS A 108 -40.78 18.32 -37.23
C CYS A 108 -42.32 18.34 -37.30
N ALA A 109 -42.93 19.52 -37.11
CA ALA A 109 -44.38 19.65 -37.05
C ALA A 109 -45.05 19.38 -38.40
N ALA A 110 -44.46 19.82 -39.51
CA ALA A 110 -45.01 19.61 -40.85
C ALA A 110 -45.05 18.11 -41.22
N GLN A 111 -44.05 17.35 -40.79
CA GLN A 111 -43.95 15.90 -41.08
C GLN A 111 -44.57 15.04 -40.00
N LYS A 112 -44.85 15.61 -38.82
CA LYS A 112 -45.32 14.92 -37.62
C LYS A 112 -44.41 13.73 -37.23
N ARG A 113 -43.06 13.93 -37.39
CA ARG A 113 -42.03 12.89 -37.16
C ARG A 113 -41.06 13.36 -36.14
N PHE A 114 -40.49 12.36 -35.41
CA PHE A 114 -39.36 12.56 -34.51
C PHE A 114 -38.13 11.85 -35.03
N TRP A 115 -36.99 12.47 -34.79
CA TRP A 115 -35.67 11.82 -34.82
C TRP A 115 -35.08 11.87 -33.43
N TYR A 116 -34.20 10.95 -33.13
CA TYR A 116 -33.52 10.92 -31.83
C TYR A 116 -32.05 10.61 -31.96
N MET A 117 -31.30 10.95 -30.88
CA MET A 117 -29.95 10.54 -30.65
C MET A 117 -29.70 10.40 -29.15
N TRP A 118 -28.81 9.53 -28.78
CA TRP A 118 -28.32 9.43 -27.42
C TRP A 118 -27.22 10.45 -27.18
N ALA A 119 -27.32 11.24 -26.11
CA ALA A 119 -26.35 12.30 -25.84
C ALA A 119 -24.95 11.74 -25.58
N PHE A 120 -24.82 10.57 -24.97
CA PHE A 120 -23.51 9.91 -24.78
C PHE A 120 -22.90 9.40 -26.07
N ASP A 121 -23.70 8.88 -27.02
CA ASP A 121 -23.16 8.42 -28.31
C ASP A 121 -22.66 9.61 -29.13
N GLU A 122 -23.38 10.73 -29.11
CA GLU A 122 -22.96 11.98 -29.73
C GLU A 122 -21.72 12.60 -29.05
N PHE A 123 -21.64 12.52 -27.72
CA PHE A 123 -20.47 12.92 -26.97
C PHE A 123 -19.22 12.16 -27.43
N GLN A 124 -19.31 10.84 -27.56
CA GLN A 124 -18.18 10.01 -28.05
C GLN A 124 -17.78 10.39 -29.47
N ARG A 125 -18.77 10.68 -30.37
CA ARG A 125 -18.48 11.16 -31.71
C ARG A 125 -17.76 12.50 -31.67
N LEU A 126 -18.24 13.48 -30.91
CA LEU A 126 -17.62 14.79 -30.78
C LEU A 126 -16.19 14.71 -30.23
N GLU A 127 -15.96 13.90 -29.20
CA GLU A 127 -14.61 13.68 -28.64
C GLU A 127 -13.64 13.08 -29.69
N SER A 128 -14.15 12.17 -30.56
CA SER A 128 -13.32 11.55 -31.59
C SER A 128 -13.03 12.47 -32.76
N GLU A 129 -14.00 13.28 -33.20
CA GLU A 129 -13.90 14.15 -34.39
C GLU A 129 -13.25 15.51 -34.07
N ASN A 130 -13.52 16.07 -32.88
CA ASN A 130 -13.00 17.37 -32.45
C ASN A 130 -12.84 17.45 -30.93
N PRO A 131 -11.71 17.05 -30.35
CA PRO A 131 -11.47 17.08 -28.89
C PRO A 131 -11.68 18.46 -28.22
N ARG A 132 -11.67 19.53 -29.01
CA ARG A 132 -11.91 20.91 -28.52
C ARG A 132 -13.35 21.38 -28.68
N TRP A 133 -14.30 20.48 -28.90
CA TRP A 133 -15.70 20.85 -29.07
C TRP A 133 -16.29 21.63 -27.89
N ARG A 134 -15.78 21.39 -26.69
CA ARG A 134 -16.22 22.08 -25.45
C ARG A 134 -15.82 23.55 -25.39
N GLU A 135 -14.85 23.97 -26.19
CA GLU A 135 -14.42 25.38 -26.29
C GLU A 135 -15.34 26.21 -27.22
N GLN A 136 -16.26 25.57 -27.96
CA GLN A 136 -17.19 26.19 -28.85
C GLN A 136 -18.45 26.66 -28.11
N GLN A 137 -19.15 27.65 -28.62
CA GLN A 137 -20.47 28.04 -28.10
C GLN A 137 -21.55 27.05 -28.49
N THR A 138 -21.49 26.55 -29.73
CA THR A 138 -22.45 25.60 -30.28
C THR A 138 -21.74 24.47 -31.01
N VAL A 139 -22.34 23.28 -30.98
CA VAL A 139 -21.92 22.11 -31.75
C VAL A 139 -23.06 21.64 -32.64
N THR A 140 -22.74 21.14 -33.83
CA THR A 140 -23.72 20.53 -34.71
C THR A 140 -23.87 19.05 -34.31
N VAL A 141 -25.05 18.69 -33.81
CA VAL A 141 -25.42 17.34 -33.47
C VAL A 141 -26.21 16.71 -34.59
N ARG A 142 -26.10 15.40 -34.76
CA ARG A 142 -26.77 14.64 -35.80
C ARG A 142 -27.80 13.69 -35.20
N PHE A 143 -29.06 13.86 -35.63
CA PHE A 143 -30.16 12.94 -35.28
C PHE A 143 -30.21 11.85 -36.35
N LEU A 144 -29.63 10.72 -36.05
CA LEU A 144 -29.41 9.63 -37.01
C LEU A 144 -30.60 8.72 -37.18
N LEU A 145 -31.43 8.59 -36.14
CA LEU A 145 -32.44 7.59 -36.05
C LEU A 145 -33.84 8.21 -35.99
N GLU A 146 -34.78 7.72 -36.84
CA GLU A 146 -36.17 8.10 -36.76
C GLU A 146 -36.86 7.36 -35.60
N LEU A 147 -37.70 8.07 -34.83
CA LEU A 147 -38.46 7.50 -33.73
C LEU A 147 -39.64 6.72 -34.25
N THR A 148 -39.55 5.41 -34.27
CA THR A 148 -40.55 4.46 -34.73
C THR A 148 -40.97 3.54 -33.58
N GLU A 149 -41.97 2.68 -33.78
CA GLU A 149 -42.32 1.64 -32.79
C GLU A 149 -41.15 0.71 -32.48
N ALA A 150 -40.31 0.37 -33.48
CA ALA A 150 -39.14 -0.47 -33.28
C ALA A 150 -38.08 0.26 -32.43
N SER A 151 -37.77 1.52 -32.75
CA SER A 151 -36.83 2.30 -31.97
C SER A 151 -37.30 2.61 -30.55
N LEU A 152 -38.60 2.73 -30.31
CA LEU A 152 -39.13 2.84 -28.95
C LEU A 152 -38.87 1.58 -28.10
N LYS A 153 -38.87 0.38 -28.71
CA LYS A 153 -38.49 -0.86 -28.02
C LYS A 153 -36.99 -0.87 -27.69
N GLU A 154 -36.13 -0.35 -28.57
CA GLU A 154 -34.72 -0.21 -28.34
C GLU A 154 -34.42 0.82 -27.22
N ILE A 155 -35.11 1.96 -27.23
CA ILE A 155 -35.04 2.98 -26.18
C ILE A 155 -35.47 2.38 -24.84
N HIS A 156 -36.57 1.65 -24.81
CA HIS A 156 -37.04 0.96 -23.62
C HIS A 156 -36.02 -0.02 -23.08
N ALA A 157 -35.42 -0.88 -23.91
CA ALA A 157 -34.38 -1.82 -23.52
C ALA A 157 -33.11 -1.11 -22.99
N ARG A 158 -32.67 -0.02 -23.64
CA ARG A 158 -31.51 0.75 -23.22
C ARG A 158 -31.73 1.44 -21.87
N ILE A 159 -32.91 2.05 -21.64
CA ILE A 159 -33.26 2.65 -20.34
C ILE A 159 -33.18 1.61 -19.23
N ILE A 160 -33.71 0.40 -19.46
CA ILE A 160 -33.60 -0.69 -18.48
C ILE A 160 -32.14 -1.05 -18.20
N ALA A 161 -31.36 -1.27 -19.26
CA ALA A 161 -29.94 -1.66 -19.10
C ALA A 161 -29.13 -0.61 -18.34
N GLU A 162 -29.23 0.68 -18.72
CA GLU A 162 -28.50 1.76 -18.05
C GLU A 162 -29.00 1.99 -16.61
N SER A 163 -30.33 1.91 -16.36
CA SER A 163 -30.89 2.05 -15.02
C SER A 163 -30.51 0.88 -14.11
N THR A 164 -30.42 -0.33 -14.62
CA THR A 164 -29.97 -1.51 -13.90
C THR A 164 -28.48 -1.36 -13.55
N CYS A 165 -27.64 -1.00 -14.52
CA CYS A 165 -26.23 -0.74 -14.31
C CYS A 165 -26.00 0.33 -13.23
N ARG A 166 -26.74 1.44 -13.29
CA ARG A 166 -26.67 2.51 -12.29
C ARG A 166 -27.10 2.01 -10.90
N ARG A 167 -28.15 1.21 -10.82
CA ARG A 167 -28.60 0.61 -9.57
C ARG A 167 -27.52 -0.29 -8.98
N ASP A 168 -26.90 -1.14 -9.80
CA ASP A 168 -25.81 -2.02 -9.36
C ASP A 168 -24.62 -1.22 -8.81
N VAL A 169 -24.28 -0.08 -9.45
CA VAL A 169 -23.26 0.84 -8.95
C VAL A 169 -23.68 1.47 -7.61
N VAL A 170 -24.91 1.93 -7.48
CA VAL A 170 -25.44 2.51 -6.23
C VAL A 170 -25.48 1.47 -5.12
N ASP A 171 -25.92 0.25 -5.42
CA ASP A 171 -25.93 -0.88 -4.46
C ASP A 171 -24.49 -1.24 -4.04
N ALA A 172 -23.54 -1.24 -4.98
CA ALA A 172 -22.14 -1.47 -4.68
C ALA A 172 -21.58 -0.36 -3.77
N LEU A 173 -21.87 0.92 -4.06
CA LEU A 173 -21.46 2.06 -3.22
C LEU A 173 -22.13 2.02 -1.84
N ALA A 174 -23.40 1.61 -1.74
CA ALA A 174 -24.09 1.46 -0.46
C ALA A 174 -23.45 0.36 0.40
N ARG A 175 -23.06 -0.76 -0.22
CA ARG A 175 -22.30 -1.83 0.46
C ARG A 175 -20.94 -1.35 0.93
N TYR A 176 -20.26 -0.54 0.13
CA TYR A 176 -19.00 0.09 0.52
C TYR A 176 -19.17 0.99 1.75
N ALA A 177 -20.24 1.82 1.81
CA ALA A 177 -20.55 2.64 2.98
C ALA A 177 -20.86 1.82 4.24
N LEU A 178 -21.28 0.53 4.06
CA LEU A 178 -21.50 -0.45 5.14
C LEU A 178 -20.26 -1.32 5.42
N GLN A 179 -19.07 -0.92 4.97
CA GLN A 179 -17.78 -1.62 5.08
C GLN A 179 -17.65 -2.90 4.22
N GLU A 180 -18.55 -3.14 3.29
CA GLU A 180 -18.35 -4.16 2.27
C GLU A 180 -17.67 -3.55 1.03
N PRO A 181 -16.54 -4.11 0.54
CA PRO A 181 -15.82 -3.54 -0.60
C PRO A 181 -16.67 -3.56 -1.87
N ALA A 182 -16.87 -2.40 -2.47
CA ALA A 182 -17.44 -2.29 -3.80
C ALA A 182 -16.45 -2.87 -4.82
N LYS A 183 -16.82 -3.96 -5.49
CA LYS A 183 -16.00 -4.57 -6.54
C LYS A 183 -16.45 -4.03 -7.89
N PHE A 184 -15.70 -3.07 -8.43
CA PHE A 184 -15.81 -2.71 -9.84
C PHE A 184 -15.05 -3.76 -10.67
N ALA A 185 -15.77 -4.77 -11.17
CA ALA A 185 -15.17 -5.75 -12.06
C ALA A 185 -15.08 -5.16 -13.47
N ILE A 186 -13.87 -5.08 -14.03
CA ILE A 186 -13.73 -4.95 -15.48
C ILE A 186 -14.29 -6.24 -16.09
N ASP A 187 -15.25 -6.13 -17.00
CA ASP A 187 -15.77 -7.30 -17.69
C ASP A 187 -14.67 -7.93 -18.53
N ARG A 188 -14.12 -9.01 -18.01
CA ARG A 188 -13.04 -9.75 -18.69
C ARG A 188 -13.51 -10.41 -19.98
N GLN A 189 -14.82 -10.58 -20.18
CA GLN A 189 -15.36 -11.17 -21.41
C GLN A 189 -15.25 -10.19 -22.58
N THR A 190 -15.39 -8.89 -22.33
CA THR A 190 -15.19 -7.86 -23.37
C THR A 190 -13.73 -7.72 -23.80
N LEU A 191 -12.78 -8.18 -22.97
CA LEU A 191 -11.35 -8.25 -23.33
C LEU A 191 -10.99 -9.51 -24.12
N LYS A 192 -11.84 -10.52 -24.15
CA LYS A 192 -11.63 -11.74 -24.92
C LYS A 192 -12.01 -11.50 -26.37
N THR A 193 -11.03 -11.12 -27.18
CA THR A 193 -11.19 -11.10 -28.62
C THR A 193 -10.73 -12.42 -29.22
N GLN A 194 -11.46 -12.93 -30.22
CA GLN A 194 -11.07 -14.13 -30.98
C GLN A 194 -10.28 -13.77 -32.26
N ASP A 195 -10.17 -12.48 -32.58
CA ASP A 195 -9.48 -11.99 -33.77
C ASP A 195 -8.10 -11.42 -33.37
N GLY A 196 -7.06 -11.98 -34.00
CA GLY A 196 -5.67 -11.54 -33.76
C GLY A 196 -5.40 -10.08 -34.11
N GLU A 197 -6.13 -9.50 -35.10
CA GLU A 197 -5.98 -8.07 -35.42
C GLU A 197 -6.56 -7.18 -34.34
N GLN A 198 -7.73 -7.50 -33.81
CA GLN A 198 -8.34 -6.78 -32.70
C GLN A 198 -7.49 -6.90 -31.43
N ALA A 199 -6.96 -8.09 -31.15
CA ALA A 199 -6.03 -8.32 -30.06
C ALA A 199 -4.78 -7.43 -30.19
N TYR A 200 -4.21 -7.36 -31.39
CA TYR A 200 -3.07 -6.51 -31.67
C TYR A 200 -3.35 -5.03 -31.41
N GLN A 201 -4.46 -4.51 -31.95
CA GLN A 201 -4.86 -3.11 -31.74
C GLN A 201 -5.12 -2.80 -30.26
N ALA A 202 -5.75 -3.73 -29.54
CA ALA A 202 -6.00 -3.59 -28.11
C ALA A 202 -4.69 -3.55 -27.31
N LEU A 203 -3.74 -4.42 -27.60
CA LEU A 203 -2.45 -4.48 -26.92
C LEU A 203 -1.58 -3.26 -27.21
N ILE A 204 -1.51 -2.80 -28.45
CA ILE A 204 -0.74 -1.60 -28.82
C ILE A 204 -1.29 -0.35 -28.11
N ARG A 205 -2.63 -0.23 -27.98
CA ARG A 205 -3.26 0.93 -27.34
C ARG A 205 -3.25 0.83 -25.82
N ASN A 206 -3.58 -0.31 -25.26
CA ASN A 206 -3.95 -0.48 -23.86
C ASN A 206 -3.08 -1.48 -23.08
N GLY A 207 -2.09 -2.14 -23.70
CA GLY A 207 -1.34 -3.22 -23.07
C GLY A 207 -0.75 -2.85 -21.70
N PHE A 208 -0.12 -1.68 -21.60
CA PHE A 208 0.43 -1.20 -20.31
C PHE A 208 -0.67 -0.90 -19.29
N THR A 209 -1.77 -0.30 -19.70
CA THR A 209 -2.90 0.01 -18.82
C THR A 209 -3.53 -1.28 -18.28
N LEU A 210 -3.68 -2.30 -19.11
CA LEU A 210 -4.20 -3.60 -18.70
C LEU A 210 -3.28 -4.26 -17.66
N VAL A 211 -1.97 -4.29 -17.92
CA VAL A 211 -1.00 -4.84 -16.97
C VAL A 211 -1.02 -4.07 -15.65
N SER A 212 -1.00 -2.74 -15.68
CA SER A 212 -1.01 -1.91 -14.47
C SER A 212 -2.27 -2.11 -13.62
N ARG A 213 -3.38 -2.51 -14.24
CA ARG A 213 -4.62 -2.89 -13.55
C ARG A 213 -4.66 -4.36 -13.10
N GLY A 214 -3.58 -5.13 -13.28
CA GLY A 214 -3.50 -6.53 -12.88
C GLY A 214 -4.08 -7.53 -13.87
N LEU A 215 -4.41 -7.09 -15.09
CA LEU A 215 -4.95 -7.93 -16.17
C LEU A 215 -3.83 -8.53 -17.04
N TRP A 216 -2.74 -8.94 -16.41
CA TRP A 216 -1.57 -9.47 -17.09
C TRP A 216 -1.83 -10.82 -17.77
N ARG A 217 -2.77 -11.65 -17.24
CA ARG A 217 -3.17 -12.92 -17.87
C ARG A 217 -3.84 -12.66 -19.21
N GLU A 218 -4.80 -11.74 -19.21
CA GLU A 218 -5.53 -11.32 -20.38
C GLU A 218 -4.58 -10.75 -21.46
N VAL A 219 -3.57 -9.99 -21.04
CA VAL A 219 -2.52 -9.50 -21.96
C VAL A 219 -1.75 -10.66 -22.57
N LEU A 220 -1.28 -11.63 -21.78
CA LEU A 220 -0.52 -12.78 -22.30
C LEU A 220 -1.40 -13.67 -23.20
N GLU A 221 -2.66 -13.95 -22.81
CA GLU A 221 -3.61 -14.69 -23.64
C GLU A 221 -3.85 -14.00 -25.01
N GLN A 222 -3.96 -12.67 -25.03
CA GLN A 222 -4.11 -11.92 -26.28
C GLN A 222 -2.82 -11.95 -27.12
N VAL A 223 -1.64 -11.92 -26.53
CA VAL A 223 -0.36 -12.05 -27.25
C VAL A 223 -0.28 -13.40 -27.96
N ASP A 224 -0.76 -14.48 -27.33
CA ASP A 224 -0.76 -15.83 -27.92
C ASP A 224 -1.66 -15.93 -29.17
N LEU A 225 -2.64 -15.04 -29.33
CA LEU A 225 -3.49 -14.95 -30.53
C LEU A 225 -2.78 -14.25 -31.71
N LEU A 226 -1.67 -13.54 -31.46
CA LEU A 226 -0.99 -12.78 -32.50
C LEU A 226 -0.12 -13.67 -33.39
N PRO A 227 0.01 -13.35 -34.68
CA PRO A 227 1.04 -13.93 -35.53
C PRO A 227 2.44 -13.63 -34.97
N LEU A 228 3.39 -14.55 -35.15
CA LEU A 228 4.76 -14.46 -34.63
C LEU A 228 5.45 -13.13 -34.93
N HIS A 229 5.30 -12.58 -36.12
CA HIS A 229 5.93 -11.31 -36.49
C HIS A 229 5.37 -10.12 -35.67
N LYS A 230 4.09 -10.15 -35.30
CA LYS A 230 3.47 -9.14 -34.41
C LYS A 230 3.84 -9.36 -32.95
N GLN A 231 3.98 -10.61 -32.49
CA GLN A 231 4.49 -10.90 -31.15
C GLN A 231 5.90 -10.35 -30.93
N GLN A 232 6.71 -10.24 -32.00
CA GLN A 232 8.08 -9.74 -31.96
C GLN A 232 8.18 -8.20 -32.03
N GLU A 233 7.08 -7.50 -32.19
CA GLU A 233 7.09 -6.04 -32.15
C GLU A 233 7.55 -5.51 -30.80
N PRO A 234 8.44 -4.48 -30.78
CA PRO A 234 9.09 -4.06 -29.53
C PRO A 234 8.09 -3.57 -28.48
N ARG A 235 6.98 -2.96 -28.86
CA ARG A 235 5.97 -2.52 -27.93
C ARG A 235 5.14 -3.67 -27.34
N ILE A 236 4.90 -4.71 -28.14
CA ILE A 236 4.27 -5.95 -27.64
C ILE A 236 5.21 -6.66 -26.65
N ARG A 237 6.50 -6.84 -27.03
CA ARG A 237 7.50 -7.42 -26.14
C ARG A 237 7.66 -6.66 -24.85
N LEU A 238 7.59 -5.33 -24.89
CA LEU A 238 7.63 -4.50 -23.69
C LEU A 238 6.41 -4.70 -22.80
N ALA A 239 5.20 -4.83 -23.36
CA ALA A 239 4.00 -5.16 -22.59
C ALA A 239 4.09 -6.55 -21.93
N VAL A 240 4.64 -7.53 -22.64
CA VAL A 240 4.93 -8.89 -22.12
C VAL A 240 5.98 -8.84 -21.01
N ALA A 241 7.06 -8.07 -21.20
CA ALA A 241 8.08 -7.87 -20.17
C ALA A 241 7.47 -7.26 -18.90
N TYR A 242 6.61 -6.26 -19.06
CA TYR A 242 5.91 -5.64 -17.93
C TYR A 242 4.97 -6.64 -17.23
N ALA A 243 4.24 -7.47 -17.98
CA ALA A 243 3.39 -8.52 -17.41
C ALA A 243 4.18 -9.52 -16.56
N TYR A 244 5.35 -9.97 -17.02
CA TYR A 244 6.21 -10.88 -16.25
C TYR A 244 6.90 -10.18 -15.08
N TYR A 245 7.28 -8.91 -15.23
CA TYR A 245 7.81 -8.09 -14.13
C TYR A 245 6.83 -8.00 -12.97
N THR A 246 5.56 -7.69 -13.24
CA THR A 246 4.52 -7.58 -12.21
C THR A 246 4.20 -8.90 -11.51
N GLN A 247 4.56 -10.04 -12.12
CA GLN A 247 4.46 -11.38 -11.53
C GLN A 247 5.68 -11.79 -10.69
N GLY A 248 6.75 -10.97 -10.65
CA GLY A 248 8.01 -11.34 -10.03
C GLY A 248 8.84 -12.37 -10.85
N ARG A 249 8.51 -12.57 -12.14
CA ARG A 249 9.25 -13.45 -13.07
C ARG A 249 10.34 -12.67 -13.78
N TYR A 250 11.29 -12.17 -13.03
CA TYR A 250 12.29 -11.22 -13.52
C TYR A 250 13.20 -11.74 -14.63
N LEU A 251 13.59 -13.02 -14.60
CA LEU A 251 14.40 -13.60 -15.67
C LEU A 251 13.65 -13.64 -17.01
N THR A 252 12.36 -13.99 -16.99
CA THR A 252 11.51 -13.98 -18.20
C THR A 252 11.26 -12.55 -18.68
N ALA A 253 11.05 -11.61 -17.76
CA ALA A 253 10.92 -10.19 -18.08
C ALA A 253 12.20 -9.66 -18.76
N LEU A 254 13.39 -9.99 -18.23
CA LEU A 254 14.69 -9.61 -18.83
C LEU A 254 14.86 -10.13 -20.25
N ALA A 255 14.46 -11.38 -20.51
CA ALA A 255 14.53 -11.94 -21.87
C ALA A 255 13.69 -11.10 -22.86
N ASN A 256 12.44 -10.76 -22.47
CA ASN A 256 11.56 -9.93 -23.30
C ASN A 256 12.06 -8.48 -23.42
N CYS A 257 12.66 -7.90 -22.38
CA CYS A 257 13.35 -6.61 -22.47
C CYS A 257 14.50 -6.65 -23.46
N GLY A 258 15.29 -7.74 -23.47
CA GLY A 258 16.38 -7.96 -24.43
C GLY A 258 15.88 -7.95 -25.88
N GLU A 259 14.80 -8.67 -26.16
CA GLU A 259 14.18 -8.70 -27.49
C GLU A 259 13.61 -7.32 -27.90
N ALA A 260 12.90 -6.62 -27.01
CA ALA A 260 12.40 -5.28 -27.28
C ALA A 260 13.53 -4.29 -27.56
N ARG A 261 14.67 -4.43 -26.88
CA ARG A 261 15.84 -3.56 -27.03
C ARG A 261 16.51 -3.67 -28.39
N LEU A 262 16.49 -4.83 -29.05
CA LEU A 262 17.04 -5.00 -30.39
C LEU A 262 16.41 -4.03 -31.40
N ARG A 263 15.18 -3.59 -31.14
CA ARG A 263 14.44 -2.68 -32.00
C ARG A 263 13.96 -1.42 -31.23
N ALA A 264 14.71 -0.99 -30.22
CA ALA A 264 14.33 0.13 -29.36
C ALA A 264 14.16 1.46 -30.11
N ALA A 265 14.80 1.63 -31.27
CA ALA A 265 14.62 2.80 -32.12
C ALA A 265 13.17 2.97 -32.66
N GLU A 266 12.36 1.91 -32.63
CA GLU A 266 10.96 1.95 -33.05
C GLU A 266 10.03 2.34 -31.88
N LEU A 267 10.52 2.35 -30.65
CA LEU A 267 9.78 2.79 -29.46
C LEU A 267 9.84 4.31 -29.33
N ASN A 268 8.75 4.91 -28.89
CA ASN A 268 8.78 6.31 -28.47
C ASN A 268 9.60 6.49 -27.18
N ARG A 269 9.93 7.72 -26.84
CA ARG A 269 10.78 8.02 -25.67
C ARG A 269 10.23 7.48 -24.36
N ALA A 270 8.91 7.59 -24.14
CA ALA A 270 8.29 7.10 -22.92
C ALA A 270 8.35 5.57 -22.80
N ASP A 271 8.13 4.85 -23.91
CA ASP A 271 8.25 3.40 -23.95
C ASP A 271 9.71 2.95 -23.73
N GLN A 272 10.70 3.70 -24.22
CA GLN A 272 12.13 3.43 -23.95
C GLN A 272 12.47 3.62 -22.48
N ASP A 273 11.98 4.66 -21.83
CA ASP A 273 12.16 4.90 -20.39
C ASP A 273 11.54 3.77 -19.56
N VAL A 274 10.36 3.28 -19.95
CA VAL A 274 9.72 2.10 -19.30
C VAL A 274 10.57 0.84 -19.50
N LEU A 275 11.07 0.61 -20.71
CA LEU A 275 11.94 -0.54 -21.03
C LEU A 275 13.19 -0.55 -20.15
N ASP A 276 13.89 0.59 -20.05
CA ASP A 276 15.08 0.72 -19.23
C ASP A 276 14.78 0.55 -17.75
N THR A 277 13.67 1.13 -17.25
CA THR A 277 13.23 0.99 -15.86
C THR A 277 12.93 -0.46 -15.50
N ILE A 278 12.16 -1.18 -16.31
CA ILE A 278 11.83 -2.60 -16.08
C ILE A 278 13.11 -3.45 -16.12
N ARG A 279 13.97 -3.25 -17.10
CA ARG A 279 15.23 -3.99 -17.22
C ARG A 279 16.11 -3.79 -15.98
N ASP A 280 16.38 -2.53 -15.61
CA ASP A 280 17.25 -2.21 -14.48
C ASP A 280 16.66 -2.74 -13.16
N ALA A 281 15.34 -2.66 -12.97
CA ALA A 281 14.68 -3.25 -11.82
C ALA A 281 14.85 -4.78 -11.79
N CYS A 282 14.65 -5.47 -12.93
CA CYS A 282 14.85 -6.92 -13.02
C CYS A 282 16.30 -7.32 -12.79
N GLU A 283 17.28 -6.56 -13.32
CA GLU A 283 18.70 -6.80 -13.06
C GLU A 283 19.05 -6.67 -11.58
N CYS A 284 18.48 -5.68 -10.88
CA CYS A 284 18.66 -5.49 -9.46
C CYS A 284 18.03 -6.65 -8.66
N GLN A 285 16.78 -7.01 -8.96
CA GLN A 285 16.08 -8.09 -8.25
C GLN A 285 16.74 -9.47 -8.44
N THR A 286 17.39 -9.68 -9.58
CA THR A 286 18.14 -10.92 -9.86
C THR A 286 19.61 -10.85 -9.40
N GLY A 287 20.04 -9.77 -8.74
CA GLY A 287 21.39 -9.61 -8.24
C GLY A 287 22.45 -9.39 -9.30
N ARG A 288 22.07 -9.08 -10.55
CA ARG A 288 23.00 -8.78 -11.66
C ARG A 288 23.66 -7.42 -11.51
N ILE A 289 22.97 -6.49 -10.87
CA ILE A 289 23.49 -5.19 -10.44
C ILE A 289 23.20 -5.00 -8.96
N THR A 290 24.00 -4.19 -8.29
CA THR A 290 23.75 -3.84 -6.90
C THR A 290 22.63 -2.81 -6.79
N ARG A 291 22.09 -2.66 -5.58
CA ARG A 291 21.09 -1.64 -5.30
C ARG A 291 21.62 -0.22 -5.52
N GLU A 292 22.87 0.01 -5.16
CA GLU A 292 23.59 1.28 -5.35
C GLU A 292 23.72 1.59 -6.85
N GLU A 293 24.10 0.60 -7.66
CA GLU A 293 24.20 0.76 -9.11
C GLU A 293 22.83 1.04 -9.73
N TYR A 294 21.79 0.30 -9.30
CA TYR A 294 20.41 0.57 -9.72
C TYR A 294 20.00 2.01 -9.43
N THR A 295 20.20 2.47 -8.17
CA THR A 295 19.91 3.85 -7.75
C THR A 295 20.62 4.86 -8.64
N GLN A 296 21.93 4.65 -8.90
CA GLN A 296 22.71 5.55 -9.77
C GLN A 296 22.17 5.58 -11.21
N ARG A 297 21.70 4.45 -11.76
CA ARG A 297 21.09 4.40 -13.09
C ARG A 297 19.80 5.20 -13.14
N GLN A 298 18.92 5.01 -12.13
CA GLN A 298 17.66 5.77 -12.04
C GLN A 298 17.91 7.27 -11.85
N MET A 299 18.86 7.68 -11.04
CA MET A 299 19.24 9.08 -10.87
C MET A 299 19.76 9.70 -12.17
N ARG A 300 20.58 8.97 -12.93
CA ARG A 300 21.05 9.43 -14.26
C ARG A 300 19.89 9.57 -15.24
N ALA A 301 18.99 8.61 -15.29
CA ALA A 301 17.81 8.66 -16.13
C ALA A 301 16.90 9.85 -15.76
N ALA A 302 16.69 10.10 -14.46
CA ALA A 302 15.90 11.21 -13.96
C ALA A 302 16.53 12.58 -14.21
N GLY A 303 17.87 12.66 -14.31
CA GLY A 303 18.61 13.90 -14.60
C GLY A 303 18.59 14.34 -16.06
N VAL A 304 18.07 13.51 -16.97
CA VAL A 304 17.94 13.87 -18.40
C VAL A 304 16.76 14.81 -18.59
N ASN A 305 16.96 15.90 -19.37
CA ASN A 305 15.87 16.81 -19.71
C ASN A 305 14.75 16.04 -20.41
N GLY A 306 13.52 16.16 -19.87
CA GLY A 306 12.35 15.45 -20.34
C GLY A 306 12.22 14.02 -19.79
N ALA A 307 12.98 13.67 -18.74
CA ALA A 307 12.79 12.39 -18.03
C ALA A 307 11.35 12.22 -17.56
N SER A 308 10.83 11.00 -17.71
CA SER A 308 9.46 10.70 -17.30
C SER A 308 9.29 10.87 -15.79
N LEU A 309 8.08 11.21 -15.36
CA LEU A 309 7.74 11.35 -13.94
C LEU A 309 7.99 10.04 -13.18
N GLN A 310 7.78 8.90 -13.84
CA GLN A 310 8.10 7.57 -13.33
C GLN A 310 9.58 7.43 -12.94
N CYS A 311 10.50 7.77 -13.85
CA CYS A 311 11.95 7.71 -13.57
C CYS A 311 12.34 8.62 -12.40
N ARG A 312 11.75 9.82 -12.32
CA ARG A 312 12.04 10.79 -11.26
C ARG A 312 11.60 10.27 -9.88
N ILE A 313 10.42 9.67 -9.80
CA ILE A 313 9.89 9.09 -8.56
C ILE A 313 10.74 7.90 -8.12
N GLU A 314 11.05 6.98 -9.04
CA GLU A 314 11.87 5.80 -8.71
C GLU A 314 13.27 6.20 -8.24
N ALA A 315 13.90 7.18 -8.90
CA ALA A 315 15.21 7.69 -8.48
C ALA A 315 15.20 8.20 -7.04
N VAL A 316 14.25 9.08 -6.70
CA VAL A 316 14.16 9.67 -5.34
C VAL A 316 13.79 8.60 -4.32
N ARG A 317 12.91 7.66 -4.67
CA ARG A 317 12.52 6.54 -3.79
C ARG A 317 13.72 5.66 -3.43
N PHE A 318 14.52 5.27 -4.41
CA PHE A 318 15.67 4.40 -4.15
C PHE A 318 16.81 5.12 -3.46
N GLU A 319 17.03 6.42 -3.74
CA GLU A 319 17.95 7.25 -2.98
C GLU A 319 17.52 7.32 -1.51
N PHE A 320 16.24 7.59 -1.22
CA PHE A 320 15.68 7.59 0.13
C PHE A 320 15.94 6.27 0.87
N LEU A 321 15.69 5.13 0.22
CA LEU A 321 15.87 3.80 0.82
C LEU A 321 17.34 3.47 1.15
N GLY A 322 18.30 4.09 0.48
CA GLY A 322 19.74 3.91 0.72
C GLY A 322 20.35 4.93 1.68
N GLU A 323 19.64 6.03 1.97
CA GLU A 323 20.18 7.16 2.70
C GLU A 323 20.18 6.90 4.22
N ARG A 324 21.29 7.22 4.87
CA ARG A 324 21.45 7.11 6.33
C ARG A 324 21.37 8.45 7.05
N ASP A 325 21.69 9.54 6.36
CA ASP A 325 21.61 10.88 6.93
C ASP A 325 20.15 11.35 7.04
N GLU A 326 19.71 11.70 8.24
CA GLU A 326 18.35 12.12 8.57
C GLU A 326 17.95 13.39 7.82
N SER A 327 18.84 14.39 7.76
CA SER A 327 18.54 15.65 7.09
C SER A 327 18.35 15.43 5.59
N ARG A 328 19.16 14.56 5.00
CA ARG A 328 19.04 14.18 3.59
C ARG A 328 17.76 13.38 3.33
N ARG A 329 17.41 12.39 4.19
CA ARG A 329 16.14 11.65 4.08
C ARG A 329 14.93 12.59 4.13
N SER A 330 14.92 13.56 5.03
CA SER A 330 13.85 14.56 5.13
C SER A 330 13.72 15.42 3.85
N ILE A 331 14.84 15.73 3.17
CA ILE A 331 14.82 16.42 1.87
C ILE A 331 14.20 15.52 0.80
N LEU A 332 14.65 14.27 0.72
CA LEU A 332 14.15 13.28 -0.25
C LEU A 332 12.66 13.00 -0.07
N LEU A 333 12.19 12.89 1.17
CA LEU A 333 10.75 12.72 1.46
C LEU A 333 9.93 13.93 0.98
N ARG A 334 10.42 15.16 1.18
CA ARG A 334 9.76 16.35 0.63
C ARG A 334 9.72 16.34 -0.90
N GLN A 335 10.79 15.90 -1.55
CA GLN A 335 10.84 15.72 -3.00
C GLN A 335 9.83 14.68 -3.49
N MET A 336 9.72 13.52 -2.79
CA MET A 336 8.72 12.50 -3.11
C MET A 336 7.29 13.04 -2.99
N ARG A 337 7.00 13.83 -1.94
CA ARG A 337 5.68 14.48 -1.78
C ARG A 337 5.38 15.46 -2.91
N ALA A 338 6.36 16.24 -3.32
CA ALA A 338 6.21 17.19 -4.42
C ALA A 338 5.93 16.47 -5.75
N LEU A 339 6.67 15.38 -6.03
CA LEU A 339 6.45 14.55 -7.22
C LEU A 339 5.08 13.85 -7.17
N ALA A 340 4.65 13.39 -6.01
CA ALA A 340 3.32 12.80 -5.85
C ALA A 340 2.21 13.83 -6.11
N ALA A 341 2.37 15.08 -5.65
CA ALA A 341 1.44 16.16 -5.95
C ALA A 341 1.41 16.48 -7.46
N GLU A 342 2.57 16.43 -8.15
CA GLU A 342 2.65 16.60 -9.60
C GLU A 342 1.88 15.48 -10.33
N VAL A 343 2.02 14.21 -9.88
CA VAL A 343 1.24 13.08 -10.44
C VAL A 343 -0.25 13.25 -10.24
N LEU A 344 -0.68 13.68 -9.05
CA LEU A 344 -2.11 13.85 -8.74
C LEU A 344 -2.73 15.04 -9.48
N ALA A 345 -1.95 16.06 -9.82
CA ALA A 345 -2.41 17.21 -10.61
C ALA A 345 -2.51 16.88 -12.11
N ASP A 346 -1.78 15.86 -12.60
CA ASP A 346 -1.78 15.47 -14.01
C ASP A 346 -2.90 14.45 -14.29
N THR A 347 -4.04 14.95 -14.77
CA THR A 347 -5.20 14.12 -15.10
C THR A 347 -4.96 13.14 -16.26
N THR A 348 -3.84 13.21 -16.96
CA THR A 348 -3.46 12.26 -18.02
C THR A 348 -2.83 11.00 -17.46
N LYS A 349 -2.43 10.97 -16.18
CA LYS A 349 -1.84 9.80 -15.54
C LYS A 349 -2.89 8.78 -15.17
N SER A 350 -2.51 7.52 -15.28
CA SER A 350 -3.41 6.43 -14.90
C SER A 350 -3.61 6.38 -13.39
N GLU A 351 -4.81 6.03 -12.96
CA GLU A 351 -5.15 5.83 -11.56
C GLU A 351 -4.20 4.85 -10.83
N PRO A 352 -3.82 3.67 -11.40
CA PRO A 352 -2.86 2.79 -10.76
C PRO A 352 -1.52 3.46 -10.44
N PHE A 353 -1.02 4.29 -11.35
CA PHE A 353 0.24 5.02 -11.14
C PHE A 353 0.14 6.07 -10.03
N ALA A 354 -0.98 6.81 -9.98
CA ALA A 354 -1.24 7.78 -8.93
C ALA A 354 -1.32 7.11 -7.55
N LEU A 355 -2.05 5.99 -7.43
CA LEU A 355 -2.17 5.22 -6.19
C LEU A 355 -0.83 4.58 -5.78
N GLN A 356 -0.07 4.03 -6.72
CA GLN A 356 1.26 3.48 -6.46
C GLN A 356 2.21 4.57 -5.95
N THR A 357 2.17 5.77 -6.52
CA THR A 357 2.99 6.89 -6.07
C THR A 357 2.63 7.30 -4.65
N ARG A 358 1.35 7.39 -4.31
CA ARG A 358 0.90 7.64 -2.92
C ARG A 358 1.39 6.57 -1.97
N LEU A 359 1.38 5.30 -2.40
CA LEU A 359 1.88 4.20 -1.60
C LEU A 359 3.39 4.30 -1.34
N HIS A 360 4.19 4.71 -2.32
CA HIS A 360 5.61 4.96 -2.14
C HIS A 360 5.90 6.07 -1.12
N VAL A 361 5.11 7.16 -1.14
CA VAL A 361 5.19 8.22 -0.12
C VAL A 361 4.82 7.69 1.25
N ALA A 362 3.70 6.97 1.37
CA ALA A 362 3.24 6.38 2.63
C ALA A 362 4.27 5.41 3.23
N TYR A 363 4.94 4.61 2.40
CA TYR A 363 6.03 3.73 2.82
C TYR A 363 7.21 4.53 3.40
N ALA A 364 7.66 5.57 2.70
CA ALA A 364 8.76 6.42 3.15
C ALA A 364 8.42 7.16 4.46
N GLU A 365 7.20 7.69 4.57
CA GLU A 365 6.71 8.35 5.79
C GLU A 365 6.65 7.39 6.98
N GLY A 366 6.17 6.17 6.75
CA GLY A 366 6.11 5.14 7.80
C GLY A 366 7.49 4.82 8.36
N TRP A 367 8.47 4.64 7.49
CA TRP A 367 9.85 4.40 7.90
C TRP A 367 10.48 5.60 8.61
N GLU A 368 10.31 6.81 8.11
CA GLU A 368 10.85 8.02 8.74
C GLU A 368 10.27 8.22 10.15
N ASN A 369 8.95 8.06 10.30
CA ASN A 369 8.29 8.14 11.59
C ASN A 369 8.76 7.04 12.57
N HIS A 370 8.98 5.82 12.07
CA HIS A 370 9.53 4.73 12.87
C HIS A 370 10.95 5.03 13.34
N LEU A 371 11.83 5.50 12.46
CA LEU A 371 13.21 5.87 12.82
C LEU A 371 13.24 7.04 13.81
N ALA A 372 12.40 8.05 13.62
CA ALA A 372 12.25 9.16 14.57
C ALA A 372 11.83 8.68 15.96
N LEU A 373 10.89 7.75 16.04
CA LEU A 373 10.49 7.13 17.31
C LEU A 373 11.66 6.40 17.98
N MET A 374 12.39 5.57 17.23
CA MET A 374 13.55 4.84 17.74
C MET A 374 14.62 5.79 18.29
N GLN A 375 14.89 6.88 17.58
CA GLN A 375 15.86 7.88 17.98
C GLN A 375 15.43 8.62 19.26
N CYS A 376 14.16 9.04 19.35
CA CYS A 376 13.61 9.69 20.54
C CYS A 376 13.71 8.77 21.78
N VAL A 377 13.35 7.48 21.62
CA VAL A 377 13.44 6.52 22.73
C VAL A 377 14.89 6.24 23.12
N GLY A 378 15.79 6.10 22.14
CA GLY A 378 17.21 5.91 22.37
C GLY A 378 17.83 7.10 23.13
N THR A 379 17.52 8.33 22.71
CA THR A 379 17.96 9.56 23.39
C THR A 379 17.43 9.63 24.81
N LEU A 380 16.15 9.37 25.00
CA LEU A 380 15.53 9.36 26.33
C LEU A 380 16.16 8.32 27.26
N HIS A 381 16.42 7.10 26.71
CA HIS A 381 17.09 6.04 27.48
C HIS A 381 18.50 6.45 27.91
N VAL A 382 19.31 7.02 27.02
CA VAL A 382 20.65 7.53 27.34
C VAL A 382 20.58 8.62 28.40
N GLN A 383 19.65 9.58 28.30
CA GLN A 383 19.45 10.65 29.29
C GLN A 383 19.09 10.09 30.67
N LEU A 384 18.23 9.08 30.73
CA LEU A 384 17.80 8.45 31.98
C LEU A 384 18.90 7.59 32.61
N THR A 385 19.71 6.90 31.81
CA THR A 385 20.76 5.99 32.30
C THR A 385 22.05 6.71 32.70
N MET A 386 22.39 7.83 32.03
CA MET A 386 23.58 8.61 32.33
C MET A 386 23.46 9.51 33.56
N ASN A 387 22.32 9.41 34.26
CA ASN A 387 22.12 10.12 35.57
C ASN A 387 22.45 11.63 35.50
N GLN A 388 22.17 12.27 34.37
CA GLN A 388 22.31 13.71 34.23
C GLN A 388 21.17 14.37 35.02
N SER A 389 21.37 14.45 36.34
CA SER A 389 20.39 14.91 37.33
C SER A 389 19.88 16.34 37.14
N TRP A 390 20.37 17.06 36.14
CA TRP A 390 20.08 18.47 35.87
C TRP A 390 19.31 18.74 34.59
N ALA A 391 19.07 17.74 33.74
CA ALA A 391 18.19 17.89 32.59
C ALA A 391 16.98 16.94 32.72
N GLN A 392 15.81 17.49 33.01
CA GLN A 392 14.59 16.69 32.86
C GLN A 392 14.45 16.31 31.38
N PRO A 393 14.27 15.02 31.07
CA PRO A 393 14.08 14.60 29.68
C PRO A 393 12.83 15.28 29.10
N ASP A 394 12.99 15.92 27.95
CA ASP A 394 11.86 16.52 27.23
C ASP A 394 11.00 15.42 26.59
N PRO A 395 9.74 15.22 27.03
CA PRO A 395 8.86 14.23 26.46
C PRO A 395 8.24 14.64 25.11
N LEU A 396 8.38 15.92 24.73
CA LEU A 396 7.71 16.49 23.55
C LEU A 396 8.13 15.82 22.24
N PRO A 397 9.42 15.55 21.95
CA PRO A 397 9.82 14.86 20.72
C PRO A 397 9.22 13.45 20.62
N LEU A 398 9.16 12.72 21.73
CA LEU A 398 8.54 11.39 21.77
C LEU A 398 7.02 11.46 21.48
N ALA A 399 6.33 12.41 22.11
CA ALA A 399 4.91 12.62 21.87
C ALA A 399 4.63 13.00 20.41
N GLN A 400 5.47 13.85 19.81
CA GLN A 400 5.39 14.23 18.39
C GLN A 400 5.60 13.03 17.46
N ALA A 401 6.60 12.19 17.71
CA ALA A 401 6.87 10.99 16.93
C ALA A 401 5.70 9.98 17.01
N MET A 402 5.12 9.79 18.20
CA MET A 402 3.93 8.94 18.39
C MET A 402 2.72 9.50 17.63
N CYS A 403 2.45 10.81 17.72
CA CYS A 403 1.37 11.45 16.96
C CYS A 403 1.55 11.30 15.45
N ALA A 404 2.77 11.45 14.94
CA ALA A 404 3.08 11.27 13.53
C ALA A 404 2.79 9.82 13.05
N LEU A 405 3.10 8.81 13.87
CA LEU A 405 2.76 7.41 13.56
C LEU A 405 1.24 7.16 13.55
N VAL A 406 0.49 7.74 14.48
CA VAL A 406 -0.98 7.63 14.50
C VAL A 406 -1.59 8.30 13.27
N GLN A 407 -1.10 9.46 12.87
CA GLN A 407 -1.54 10.15 11.66
C GLN A 407 -1.18 9.34 10.40
N TRP A 408 0.01 8.76 10.36
CA TRP A 408 0.41 7.86 9.29
C TRP A 408 -0.53 6.64 9.18
N GLU A 409 -0.84 6.00 10.29
CA GLU A 409 -1.76 4.84 10.30
C GLU A 409 -3.14 5.21 9.75
N GLN A 410 -3.69 6.36 10.15
CA GLN A 410 -4.96 6.87 9.63
C GLN A 410 -4.89 7.15 8.12
N GLY A 411 -3.80 7.77 7.66
CA GLY A 411 -3.54 8.03 6.24
C GLY A 411 -3.40 6.74 5.43
N MET A 412 -2.69 5.74 5.98
CA MET A 412 -2.53 4.43 5.36
C MET A 412 -3.85 3.67 5.25
N GLN A 413 -4.70 3.74 6.28
CA GLN A 413 -6.04 3.17 6.26
C GLN A 413 -6.93 3.79 5.17
N GLN A 414 -6.86 5.13 4.98
CA GLN A 414 -7.56 5.79 3.91
C GLN A 414 -7.03 5.36 2.54
N LEU A 415 -5.70 5.29 2.38
CA LEU A 415 -5.08 4.84 1.13
C LEU A 415 -5.47 3.38 0.79
N LEU A 416 -5.55 2.51 1.79
CA LEU A 416 -6.04 1.13 1.61
C LEU A 416 -7.47 1.10 1.07
N ARG A 417 -8.37 1.92 1.59
CA ARG A 417 -9.75 2.04 1.07
C ARG A 417 -9.79 2.54 -0.39
N ASP A 418 -8.98 3.56 -0.71
CA ASP A 418 -8.89 4.10 -2.06
C ASP A 418 -8.39 3.05 -3.06
N ILE A 419 -7.36 2.28 -2.67
CA ILE A 419 -6.80 1.18 -3.48
C ILE A 419 -7.80 0.03 -3.62
N GLU A 420 -8.51 -0.33 -2.57
CA GLU A 420 -9.55 -1.35 -2.61
C GLU A 420 -10.68 -0.97 -3.57
N ALA A 421 -11.12 0.29 -3.54
CA ALA A 421 -12.12 0.84 -4.47
C ALA A 421 -11.67 0.78 -5.94
N SER A 422 -10.36 0.89 -6.21
CA SER A 422 -9.81 0.79 -7.57
C SER A 422 -9.82 -0.63 -8.14
N ALA A 423 -10.08 -1.66 -7.32
CA ALA A 423 -10.11 -3.08 -7.66
C ALA A 423 -8.83 -3.59 -8.36
N ILE A 424 -7.65 -3.10 -7.93
CA ILE A 424 -6.34 -3.52 -8.45
C ILE A 424 -5.69 -4.49 -7.44
N PRO A 425 -5.78 -5.83 -7.65
CA PRO A 425 -5.43 -6.81 -6.62
C PRO A 425 -3.96 -6.74 -6.17
N TRP A 426 -3.03 -6.56 -7.10
CA TRP A 426 -1.60 -6.51 -6.76
C TRP A 426 -1.26 -5.27 -5.93
N LEU A 427 -1.87 -4.13 -6.24
CA LEU A 427 -1.64 -2.88 -5.51
C LEU A 427 -2.23 -2.93 -4.11
N HIS A 428 -3.39 -3.58 -3.96
CA HIS A 428 -4.00 -3.83 -2.64
C HIS A 428 -3.12 -4.74 -1.77
N ALA A 429 -2.59 -5.83 -2.34
CA ALA A 429 -1.66 -6.71 -1.62
C ALA A 429 -0.37 -5.96 -1.22
N GLU A 430 0.18 -5.11 -2.10
CA GLU A 430 1.37 -4.30 -1.83
C GLU A 430 1.13 -3.24 -0.75
N ALA A 431 -0.03 -2.59 -0.74
CA ALA A 431 -0.40 -1.62 0.28
C ALA A 431 -0.54 -2.29 1.66
N ARG A 432 -1.19 -3.46 1.73
CA ARG A 432 -1.27 -4.25 2.96
C ARG A 432 0.11 -4.72 3.43
N ARG A 433 0.97 -5.13 2.51
CA ARG A 433 2.37 -5.49 2.83
C ARG A 433 3.12 -4.29 3.42
N THR A 434 2.96 -3.10 2.85
CA THR A 434 3.56 -1.87 3.38
C THR A 434 3.12 -1.59 4.82
N ALA A 435 1.82 -1.67 5.10
CA ALA A 435 1.30 -1.51 6.46
C ALA A 435 1.86 -2.58 7.42
N LEU A 436 1.87 -3.84 6.99
CA LEU A 436 2.41 -4.96 7.76
C LEU A 436 3.87 -4.75 8.14
N LEU A 437 4.73 -4.34 7.19
CA LEU A 437 6.16 -4.12 7.44
C LEU A 437 6.41 -3.05 8.51
N ILE A 438 5.72 -1.92 8.45
CA ILE A 438 5.89 -0.84 9.44
C ILE A 438 5.36 -1.29 10.81
N ARG A 439 4.22 -1.97 10.87
CA ARG A 439 3.66 -2.51 12.12
C ARG A 439 4.58 -3.57 12.72
N SER A 440 5.13 -4.47 11.91
CA SER A 440 6.09 -5.49 12.36
C SER A 440 7.36 -4.85 12.93
N ALA A 441 7.89 -3.80 12.28
CA ALA A 441 9.03 -3.05 12.77
C ALA A 441 8.75 -2.37 14.13
N LEU A 442 7.54 -1.81 14.31
CA LEU A 442 7.11 -1.24 15.59
C LEU A 442 7.02 -2.30 16.70
N ILE A 443 6.48 -3.46 16.41
CA ILE A 443 6.41 -4.59 17.35
C ILE A 443 7.80 -5.09 17.72
N GLY A 444 8.70 -5.24 16.74
CA GLY A 444 10.10 -5.60 16.97
C GLY A 444 10.81 -4.58 17.86
N PHE A 445 10.57 -3.29 17.62
CA PHE A 445 11.12 -2.22 18.44
C PHE A 445 10.58 -2.23 19.89
N ARG A 446 9.26 -2.44 20.10
CA ARG A 446 8.67 -2.58 21.44
C ARG A 446 9.26 -3.78 22.20
N ARG A 447 9.48 -4.91 21.52
CA ARG A 447 10.21 -6.04 22.11
C ARG A 447 11.61 -5.63 22.54
N PHE A 448 12.35 -4.97 21.65
CA PHE A 448 13.70 -4.46 21.97
C PHE A 448 13.68 -3.52 23.19
N GLN A 449 12.75 -2.57 23.24
CA GLN A 449 12.59 -1.67 24.39
C GLN A 449 12.37 -2.44 25.69
N SER A 450 11.44 -3.37 25.71
CA SER A 450 11.10 -4.10 26.94
C SER A 450 12.24 -5.01 27.41
N GLN A 451 12.94 -5.68 26.48
CA GLN A 451 14.00 -6.63 26.81
C GLN A 451 15.33 -5.95 27.14
N PHE A 452 15.70 -4.91 26.39
CA PHE A 452 17.03 -4.32 26.45
C PHE A 452 17.07 -2.94 27.11
N LEU A 453 16.04 -2.13 27.00
CA LEU A 453 15.98 -0.84 27.63
C LEU A 453 15.24 -0.86 28.99
N GLY A 454 14.59 -1.97 29.33
CA GLY A 454 13.82 -2.12 30.55
C GLY A 454 12.66 -1.12 30.64
N SER A 455 12.16 -0.63 29.49
CA SER A 455 11.11 0.37 29.39
C SER A 455 10.04 -0.09 28.39
N GLY A 456 8.80 0.35 28.62
CA GLY A 456 7.67 -0.02 27.76
C GLY A 456 7.10 -1.42 28.03
N GLU A 457 5.92 -1.66 27.49
CA GLU A 457 5.25 -2.95 27.58
C GLU A 457 5.70 -3.85 26.42
N PRO A 458 5.98 -5.13 26.68
CA PRO A 458 6.26 -6.07 25.60
C PRO A 458 5.04 -6.21 24.69
N PRO A 459 5.22 -6.55 23.40
CA PRO A 459 4.10 -6.81 22.52
C PRO A 459 3.27 -7.98 23.03
N SER A 460 1.95 -7.83 23.02
CA SER A 460 1.04 -8.87 23.45
C SER A 460 0.99 -10.01 22.42
N ARG A 461 0.69 -11.21 22.90
CA ARG A 461 0.50 -12.37 22.02
C ARG A 461 -0.60 -12.14 20.99
N LEU A 462 -1.70 -11.47 21.36
CA LEU A 462 -2.83 -11.16 20.47
C LEU A 462 -2.40 -10.22 19.32
N GLU A 463 -1.59 -9.20 19.61
CA GLU A 463 -1.06 -8.31 18.58
C GLU A 463 -0.24 -9.07 17.53
N ILE A 464 0.60 -9.98 17.98
CA ILE A 464 1.46 -10.79 17.10
C ILE A 464 0.64 -11.79 16.30
N GLU A 465 -0.31 -12.49 16.90
CA GLU A 465 -1.22 -13.41 16.21
C GLU A 465 -2.04 -12.66 15.14
N THR A 466 -2.44 -11.42 15.42
CA THR A 466 -3.13 -10.55 14.46
C THR A 466 -2.23 -10.23 13.26
N LEU A 467 -0.97 -9.84 13.49
CA LEU A 467 -0.02 -9.57 12.39
C LEU A 467 0.34 -10.82 11.60
N LEU A 468 0.47 -11.98 12.24
CA LEU A 468 0.67 -13.26 11.56
C LEU A 468 -0.51 -13.62 10.65
N SER A 469 -1.74 -13.39 11.13
CA SER A 469 -2.95 -13.55 10.31
C SER A 469 -2.96 -12.58 9.13
N GLU A 470 -2.54 -11.34 9.36
CA GLU A 470 -2.43 -10.33 8.30
C GLU A 470 -1.34 -10.71 7.28
N ALA A 471 -0.17 -11.18 7.72
CA ALA A 471 0.89 -11.66 6.84
C ALA A 471 0.42 -12.81 5.93
N LYS A 472 -0.34 -13.75 6.48
CA LYS A 472 -0.96 -14.83 5.71
C LYS A 472 -1.97 -14.31 4.68
N ALA A 473 -2.79 -13.34 5.05
CA ALA A 473 -3.76 -12.72 4.15
C ALA A 473 -3.07 -11.91 3.04
N VAL A 474 -1.95 -11.23 3.34
CA VAL A 474 -1.10 -10.53 2.36
C VAL A 474 -0.50 -11.52 1.37
N ALA A 475 0.06 -12.65 1.84
CA ALA A 475 0.57 -13.71 0.98
C ALA A 475 -0.53 -14.25 0.05
N GLY A 476 -1.73 -14.53 0.58
CA GLY A 476 -2.89 -14.94 -0.20
C GLY A 476 -3.32 -13.90 -1.25
N GLY A 477 -3.23 -12.63 -0.92
CA GLY A 477 -3.48 -11.53 -1.86
C GLY A 477 -2.51 -11.52 -3.05
N PHE A 478 -1.22 -11.76 -2.79
CA PHE A 478 -0.22 -11.89 -3.86
C PHE A 478 -0.39 -13.16 -4.70
N VAL A 479 -0.77 -14.29 -4.10
CA VAL A 479 -1.13 -15.50 -4.84
C VAL A 479 -2.30 -15.22 -5.78
N ALA A 480 -3.36 -14.57 -5.30
CA ALA A 480 -4.51 -14.19 -6.12
C ALA A 480 -4.13 -13.22 -7.25
N ALA A 481 -3.20 -12.29 -6.97
CA ALA A 481 -2.64 -11.38 -7.96
C ALA A 481 -1.61 -12.04 -8.90
N GLY A 482 -1.18 -13.29 -8.63
CA GLY A 482 -0.18 -14.00 -9.40
C GLY A 482 1.25 -13.44 -9.26
N ASN A 483 1.54 -12.71 -8.17
CA ASN A 483 2.85 -12.15 -7.89
C ASN A 483 3.61 -13.06 -6.91
N ILE A 484 4.53 -13.85 -7.46
CA ILE A 484 5.29 -14.85 -6.68
C ILE A 484 6.30 -14.18 -5.73
N GLU A 485 6.96 -13.10 -6.16
CA GLU A 485 7.90 -12.38 -5.29
C GLU A 485 7.20 -11.79 -4.08
N GLY A 486 6.06 -11.14 -4.30
CA GLY A 486 5.25 -10.56 -3.23
C GLY A 486 4.81 -11.61 -2.20
N GLU A 487 4.41 -12.80 -2.66
CA GLU A 487 4.11 -13.95 -1.80
C GLU A 487 5.32 -14.34 -0.94
N MET A 488 6.48 -14.51 -1.56
CA MET A 488 7.71 -14.92 -0.85
C MET A 488 8.13 -13.87 0.19
N ARG A 489 8.05 -12.58 -0.16
CA ARG A 489 8.33 -11.49 0.80
C ARG A 489 7.34 -11.47 1.97
N ALA A 490 6.07 -11.74 1.74
CA ALA A 490 5.07 -11.83 2.81
C ALA A 490 5.33 -13.02 3.74
N LYS A 491 5.80 -14.16 3.20
CA LYS A 491 6.23 -15.32 4.00
C LYS A 491 7.47 -14.99 4.84
N ILE A 492 8.45 -14.27 4.30
CA ILE A 492 9.62 -13.81 5.07
C ILE A 492 9.19 -12.87 6.20
N ALA A 493 8.27 -11.94 5.96
CA ALA A 493 7.74 -11.09 7.02
C ALA A 493 7.04 -11.90 8.13
N ALA A 494 6.36 -13.00 7.78
CA ALA A 494 5.83 -13.92 8.78
C ALA A 494 6.95 -14.64 9.57
N ALA A 495 8.06 -15.02 8.93
CA ALA A 495 9.21 -15.58 9.62
C ALA A 495 9.83 -14.60 10.63
N GLU A 496 9.96 -13.32 10.25
CA GLU A 496 10.40 -12.24 11.16
C GLU A 496 9.47 -12.11 12.38
N LEU A 497 8.15 -12.18 12.19
CA LEU A 497 7.19 -12.14 13.30
C LEU A 497 7.32 -13.36 14.22
N HIS A 498 7.60 -14.55 13.69
CA HIS A 498 7.88 -15.73 14.51
C HIS A 498 9.20 -15.58 15.30
N GLU A 499 10.23 -14.95 14.75
CA GLU A 499 11.43 -14.60 15.50
C GLU A 499 11.15 -13.64 16.66
N ILE A 500 10.26 -12.65 16.44
CA ILE A 500 9.86 -11.70 17.50
C ILE A 500 9.24 -12.43 18.72
N VAL A 501 8.67 -13.60 18.56
CA VAL A 501 8.13 -14.42 19.68
C VAL A 501 9.03 -15.60 20.07
N ASP A 502 10.28 -15.59 19.66
CA ASP A 502 11.25 -16.67 19.91
C ASP A 502 10.87 -18.03 19.30
N ASP A 503 9.94 -18.07 18.35
CA ASP A 503 9.59 -19.28 17.59
C ASP A 503 10.52 -19.45 16.38
N LEU A 504 11.80 -19.65 16.68
CA LEU A 504 12.85 -19.81 15.67
C LEU A 504 12.65 -21.06 14.80
N ALA A 505 11.96 -22.08 15.33
CA ALA A 505 11.69 -23.30 14.58
C ALA A 505 10.74 -23.05 13.41
N THR A 506 9.64 -22.36 13.66
CA THR A 506 8.67 -21.98 12.62
C THR A 506 9.29 -20.97 11.64
N ALA A 507 10.05 -19.98 12.12
CA ALA A 507 10.75 -19.02 11.25
C ALA A 507 11.68 -19.74 10.25
N LYS A 508 12.49 -20.70 10.73
CA LYS A 508 13.36 -21.52 9.87
C LYS A 508 12.58 -22.42 8.91
N ALA A 509 11.45 -22.98 9.33
CA ALA A 509 10.61 -23.81 8.46
C ALA A 509 10.05 -22.99 7.29
N ILE A 510 9.57 -21.77 7.54
CA ILE A 510 9.09 -20.85 6.51
C ILE A 510 10.25 -20.48 5.56
N ALA A 511 11.41 -20.13 6.09
CA ALA A 511 12.58 -19.79 5.29
C ALA A 511 13.05 -20.96 4.41
N ALA A 512 12.98 -22.20 4.91
CA ALA A 512 13.31 -23.41 4.17
C ALA A 512 12.32 -23.67 3.01
N GLU A 513 11.04 -23.29 3.16
CA GLU A 513 10.04 -23.35 2.08
C GLU A 513 10.32 -22.27 1.00
N VAL A 514 10.66 -21.06 1.41
CA VAL A 514 10.88 -19.91 0.52
C VAL A 514 12.17 -20.06 -0.30
N ARG A 515 13.25 -20.53 0.30
CA ARG A 515 14.59 -20.60 -0.30
C ARG A 515 14.63 -21.24 -1.69
N PRO A 516 14.13 -22.47 -1.92
CA PRO A 516 14.22 -23.13 -3.22
C PRO A 516 13.44 -22.39 -4.31
N ILE A 517 12.33 -21.73 -3.96
CA ILE A 517 11.52 -20.95 -4.89
C ILE A 517 12.29 -19.67 -5.28
N ALA A 518 12.86 -18.97 -4.29
CA ALA A 518 13.65 -17.77 -4.52
C ALA A 518 14.90 -18.06 -5.38
N GLU A 519 15.56 -19.18 -5.15
CA GLU A 519 16.72 -19.64 -5.91
C GLU A 519 16.32 -19.95 -7.38
N ALA A 520 15.27 -20.71 -7.59
CA ALA A 520 14.78 -21.09 -8.93
C ALA A 520 14.35 -19.89 -9.79
N LEU A 521 13.81 -18.85 -9.15
CA LEU A 521 13.34 -17.63 -9.83
C LEU A 521 14.39 -16.51 -9.86
N GLY A 522 15.55 -16.70 -9.24
CA GLY A 522 16.61 -15.71 -9.14
C GLY A 522 16.25 -14.49 -8.31
N LEU A 523 15.44 -14.64 -7.25
CA LEU A 523 15.01 -13.57 -6.34
C LEU A 523 16.12 -13.32 -5.30
N ALA A 524 17.17 -12.60 -5.68
CA ALA A 524 18.41 -12.48 -4.89
C ALA A 524 18.18 -11.93 -3.46
N GLU A 525 17.37 -10.87 -3.31
CA GLU A 525 17.05 -10.29 -2.00
C GLU A 525 16.25 -11.24 -1.11
N VAL A 526 15.24 -11.91 -1.67
CA VAL A 526 14.41 -12.88 -0.93
C VAL A 526 15.25 -14.08 -0.51
N LEU A 527 16.12 -14.55 -1.40
CA LEU A 527 17.06 -15.65 -1.11
C LEU A 527 17.98 -15.29 0.06
N LYS A 528 18.58 -14.09 0.02
CA LYS A 528 19.42 -13.58 1.10
C LYS A 528 18.69 -13.53 2.44
N LEU A 529 17.46 -13.02 2.46
CA LEU A 529 16.64 -12.96 3.68
C LEU A 529 16.33 -14.37 4.21
N ALA A 530 15.93 -15.29 3.34
CA ALA A 530 15.68 -16.67 3.72
C ALA A 530 16.93 -17.34 4.31
N GLU A 531 18.10 -17.13 3.73
CA GLU A 531 19.38 -17.64 4.25
C GLU A 531 19.73 -17.04 5.61
N GLN A 532 19.45 -15.76 5.86
CA GLN A 532 19.65 -15.13 7.16
C GLN A 532 18.82 -15.80 8.26
N HIS A 533 17.54 -16.11 7.99
CA HIS A 533 16.71 -16.86 8.95
C HIS A 533 17.24 -18.28 9.19
N LEU A 534 17.67 -18.98 8.14
CA LEU A 534 18.20 -20.35 8.27
C LEU A 534 19.50 -20.40 9.09
N THR A 535 20.38 -19.42 8.88
CA THR A 535 21.70 -19.35 9.55
C THR A 535 21.67 -18.66 10.91
N GLY A 536 20.57 -17.98 11.26
CA GLY A 536 20.50 -17.20 12.51
C GLY A 536 21.27 -15.90 12.47
N THR A 537 21.41 -15.29 11.28
CA THR A 537 22.14 -14.02 11.06
C THR A 537 21.20 -12.87 10.69
N THR A 538 19.94 -12.95 11.08
CA THR A 538 19.00 -11.84 10.89
C THR A 538 19.44 -10.61 11.71
N LEU A 539 19.00 -9.44 11.31
CA LEU A 539 19.34 -8.20 12.03
C LEU A 539 18.88 -8.26 13.50
N LEU A 540 17.70 -8.82 13.77
CA LEU A 540 17.18 -8.97 15.13
C LEU A 540 18.10 -9.85 15.96
N GLN A 541 18.44 -11.06 15.50
CA GLN A 541 19.26 -12.02 16.21
C GLN A 541 20.70 -11.53 16.44
N THR A 542 21.30 -10.88 15.44
CA THR A 542 22.64 -10.31 15.57
C THR A 542 22.66 -9.14 16.56
N THR A 543 21.70 -8.22 16.47
CA THR A 543 21.58 -7.09 17.40
C THR A 543 21.35 -7.56 18.83
N GLU A 544 20.43 -8.51 19.03
CA GLU A 544 20.19 -9.10 20.36
C GLU A 544 21.45 -9.78 20.92
N SER A 545 22.19 -10.51 20.10
CA SER A 545 23.42 -11.17 20.50
C SER A 545 24.50 -10.15 20.93
N GLU A 546 24.69 -9.10 20.14
CA GLU A 546 25.63 -8.04 20.43
C GLU A 546 25.26 -7.26 21.69
N MET A 547 23.99 -6.91 21.84
CA MET A 547 23.51 -6.22 23.03
C MET A 547 23.63 -7.05 24.31
N ARG A 548 23.38 -8.36 24.22
CA ARG A 548 23.59 -9.26 25.36
C ARG A 548 25.06 -9.29 25.77
N LYS A 549 25.98 -9.34 24.79
CA LYS A 549 27.43 -9.28 25.05
C LYS A 549 27.82 -7.96 25.71
N GLY A 550 27.43 -6.82 25.10
CA GLY A 550 27.75 -5.49 25.61
C GLY A 550 27.25 -5.29 27.05
N ARG A 551 25.97 -5.64 27.31
CA ARG A 551 25.42 -5.57 28.67
C ARG A 551 26.19 -6.41 29.70
N GLN A 552 26.63 -7.60 29.31
CA GLN A 552 27.41 -8.44 30.22
C GLN A 552 28.78 -7.83 30.51
N GLU A 553 29.41 -7.21 29.50
CA GLU A 553 30.68 -6.55 29.65
C GLU A 553 30.58 -5.30 30.52
N ASP A 554 29.62 -4.42 30.22
CA ASP A 554 29.37 -3.21 30.99
C ASP A 554 29.01 -3.53 32.45
N ARG A 555 28.18 -4.56 32.65
CA ARG A 555 27.81 -5.04 33.96
C ARG A 555 29.00 -5.56 34.75
N ASP A 556 29.87 -6.34 34.12
CA ASP A 556 31.09 -6.87 34.79
C ASP A 556 32.04 -5.72 35.13
N PHE A 557 32.26 -4.74 34.25
CA PHE A 557 33.05 -3.55 34.54
C PHE A 557 32.47 -2.73 35.71
N HIS A 558 31.16 -2.49 35.70
CA HIS A 558 30.49 -1.77 36.76
C HIS A 558 30.63 -2.48 38.12
N TRP A 559 30.30 -3.79 38.18
CA TRP A 559 30.37 -4.56 39.41
C TRP A 559 31.80 -4.72 39.94
N ALA A 560 32.76 -4.94 39.07
CA ALA A 560 34.16 -5.07 39.47
C ALA A 560 34.73 -3.79 40.03
N ALA A 561 34.24 -2.63 39.59
CA ALA A 561 34.73 -1.31 40.00
C ALA A 561 34.06 -0.76 41.26
N LEU A 562 33.06 -1.45 41.88
CA LEU A 562 32.37 -0.95 43.07
C LEU A 562 33.31 -0.65 44.23
N SER A 563 33.17 0.51 44.83
CA SER A 563 33.78 0.84 46.09
C SER A 563 33.04 0.21 47.29
N GLU A 564 33.62 0.28 48.49
CA GLU A 564 32.93 -0.18 49.71
C GLU A 564 31.62 0.61 49.95
N ALA A 565 31.64 1.91 49.69
CA ALA A 565 30.43 2.74 49.81
C ALA A 565 29.34 2.35 48.81
N ASP A 566 29.73 1.95 47.58
CA ASP A 566 28.79 1.44 46.58
C ASP A 566 28.18 0.08 47.01
N ILE A 567 28.99 -0.81 47.58
CA ILE A 567 28.52 -2.08 48.12
C ILE A 567 27.47 -1.83 49.20
N ASP A 568 27.73 -0.95 50.15
CA ASP A 568 26.80 -0.58 51.19
C ASP A 568 25.51 0.03 50.64
N TYR A 569 25.66 0.92 49.66
CA TYR A 569 24.50 1.52 48.96
C TYR A 569 23.62 0.47 48.27
N TYR A 570 24.21 -0.45 47.48
CA TYR A 570 23.46 -1.48 46.80
C TYR A 570 22.83 -2.48 47.77
N ALA A 571 23.51 -2.80 48.89
CA ALA A 571 22.96 -3.68 49.90
C ALA A 571 21.75 -3.04 50.62
N GLU A 572 21.81 -1.79 50.99
CA GLU A 572 20.70 -1.01 51.59
C GLU A 572 19.51 -0.91 50.61
N ARG A 573 19.79 -0.62 49.35
CA ARG A 573 18.77 -0.52 48.31
C ARG A 573 18.08 -1.85 48.04
N SER A 574 18.83 -2.96 48.00
CA SER A 574 18.28 -4.31 47.81
C SER A 574 17.43 -4.73 49.02
N LEU A 575 17.86 -4.36 50.23
CA LEU A 575 17.08 -4.58 51.43
C LEU A 575 15.72 -3.88 51.41
N GLY A 576 15.73 -2.59 50.99
CA GLY A 576 14.50 -1.79 50.89
C GLY A 576 13.55 -2.30 49.78
N ALA A 577 14.08 -2.63 48.62
CA ALA A 577 13.32 -3.18 47.49
C ALA A 577 12.67 -4.54 47.80
N SER A 578 13.36 -5.40 48.59
CA SER A 578 12.89 -6.71 49.01
C SER A 578 12.04 -6.68 50.27
N GLN A 579 11.83 -5.52 50.91
CA GLN A 579 11.11 -5.34 52.18
C GLN A 579 11.62 -6.27 53.29
N LEU A 580 12.91 -6.58 53.29
CA LEU A 580 13.52 -7.49 54.27
C LEU A 580 13.86 -6.80 55.56
N PRO A 581 13.88 -7.49 56.70
CA PRO A 581 14.25 -6.90 57.99
C PRO A 581 15.77 -6.55 57.99
N ARG A 582 16.07 -5.53 58.82
CA ARG A 582 17.42 -4.89 58.81
C ARG A 582 18.56 -5.79 59.28
N ASP A 583 18.29 -6.86 60.03
CA ASP A 583 19.25 -7.89 60.41
C ASP A 583 19.78 -8.72 59.21
N ARG A 584 19.11 -8.61 58.07
CA ARG A 584 19.56 -9.24 56.79
C ARG A 584 20.59 -8.42 56.03
N LEU A 585 20.81 -7.17 56.37
CA LEU A 585 21.76 -6.31 55.69
C LEU A 585 23.19 -6.92 55.53
N PRO A 586 23.77 -7.59 56.55
CA PRO A 586 25.07 -8.20 56.40
C PRO A 586 25.10 -9.34 55.35
N VAL A 587 24.02 -10.06 55.20
CA VAL A 587 23.90 -11.14 54.23
C VAL A 587 23.82 -10.56 52.82
N ILE A 588 22.97 -9.56 52.61
CA ILE A 588 22.79 -8.89 51.30
C ILE A 588 24.09 -8.19 50.91
N ARG A 589 24.80 -7.57 51.87
CA ARG A 589 26.11 -6.96 51.62
C ARG A 589 27.13 -7.98 51.08
N LYS A 590 27.19 -9.19 51.66
CA LYS A 590 28.02 -10.29 51.16
C LYS A 590 27.64 -10.75 49.77
N ASP A 591 26.37 -10.72 49.41
CA ASP A 591 25.90 -11.04 48.04
C ASP A 591 26.42 -10.00 47.05
N VAL A 592 26.38 -8.72 47.38
CA VAL A 592 26.91 -7.62 46.55
C VAL A 592 28.44 -7.74 46.41
N GLU A 593 29.16 -8.01 47.52
CA GLU A 593 30.61 -8.30 47.50
C GLU A 593 30.92 -9.50 46.59
N GLY A 594 30.05 -10.53 46.64
CA GLY A 594 30.15 -11.69 45.78
C GLY A 594 30.01 -11.36 44.31
N MET A 595 29.06 -10.53 43.96
CA MET A 595 28.88 -10.08 42.56
C MET A 595 30.07 -9.31 42.04
N LYS A 596 30.68 -8.42 42.87
CA LYS A 596 31.93 -7.72 42.58
C LYS A 596 33.06 -8.68 42.27
N LEU A 597 33.22 -9.69 43.11
CA LEU A 597 34.29 -10.68 42.96
C LEU A 597 34.13 -11.51 41.70
N ILE A 598 32.89 -11.96 41.39
CA ILE A 598 32.58 -12.72 40.16
C ILE A 598 32.85 -11.88 38.91
N ALA A 599 32.42 -10.61 38.92
CA ALA A 599 32.68 -9.70 37.81
C ALA A 599 34.15 -9.51 37.59
N SER A 600 34.95 -9.29 38.67
CA SER A 600 36.39 -9.21 38.61
C SER A 600 37.01 -10.47 38.03
N GLU A 601 36.56 -11.64 38.45
CA GLU A 601 37.06 -12.91 37.94
C GLU A 601 36.75 -13.12 36.45
N ARG A 602 35.56 -12.70 35.98
CA ARG A 602 35.23 -12.74 34.55
C ARG A 602 36.08 -11.82 33.72
N LEU A 603 36.36 -10.63 34.22
CA LEU A 603 37.22 -9.67 33.52
C LEU A 603 38.69 -10.11 33.46
N HIS A 604 39.22 -10.61 34.56
CA HIS A 604 40.65 -10.83 34.69
C HIS A 604 41.12 -12.27 34.57
N TRP A 605 40.17 -13.23 34.66
CA TRP A 605 40.52 -14.67 34.62
C TRP A 605 39.94 -15.41 33.46
N CYS A 606 38.60 -15.50 33.33
CA CYS A 606 37.96 -16.24 32.25
C CYS A 606 36.51 -15.80 32.05
N LYS A 607 36.17 -15.34 30.84
CA LYS A 607 34.80 -14.90 30.46
C LYS A 607 33.76 -16.02 30.50
N HIS A 608 34.17 -17.29 30.52
CA HIS A 608 33.26 -18.42 30.55
C HIS A 608 32.79 -18.84 31.98
N ILE A 609 33.22 -18.12 33.01
CA ILE A 609 32.72 -18.30 34.37
C ILE A 609 31.36 -17.62 34.47
N GLU A 610 30.28 -18.38 34.44
CA GLU A 610 28.97 -17.77 34.38
C GLU A 610 28.25 -17.82 35.70
N GLN A 611 28.12 -18.53 36.53
CA GLN A 611 27.28 -18.45 37.73
C GLN A 611 27.98 -18.94 38.98
N TRP A 612 28.28 -18.06 39.83
CA TRP A 612 28.37 -18.33 41.24
C TRP A 612 26.98 -18.16 41.80
N GLN A 613 26.17 -19.22 41.89
CA GLN A 613 24.87 -19.15 42.53
C GLN A 613 25.06 -19.37 44.03
N LEU A 614 24.48 -18.43 44.81
CA LEU A 614 24.18 -18.71 46.17
C LEU A 614 23.06 -19.75 46.16
N LEU A 615 23.39 -21.03 46.53
CA LEU A 615 22.39 -22.07 46.69
C LEU A 615 21.57 -21.82 47.95
N ILE A 616 20.29 -21.51 47.75
CA ILE A 616 19.33 -21.37 48.81
C ILE A 616 18.82 -22.77 49.16
N HIS A 617 19.43 -23.40 50.17
CA HIS A 617 19.14 -24.80 50.47
C HIS A 617 17.90 -25.03 51.32
N THR A 618 17.28 -24.03 51.95
CA THR A 618 16.08 -24.28 52.77
C THR A 618 15.11 -23.14 52.77
N TRP A 619 13.98 -23.38 52.16
CA TRP A 619 12.75 -22.64 52.43
C TRP A 619 12.23 -23.09 53.78
N HIS A 620 12.37 -22.28 54.82
CA HIS A 620 11.73 -22.58 56.09
C HIS A 620 10.36 -21.94 56.12
N PRO A 621 9.24 -22.71 56.15
CA PRO A 621 7.89 -22.18 56.08
C PRO A 621 7.52 -21.17 57.19
N SER A 622 8.27 -21.20 58.30
CA SER A 622 8.03 -20.30 59.45
C SER A 622 8.75 -18.95 59.35
N THR A 623 9.71 -18.79 58.41
CA THR A 623 10.52 -17.55 58.34
C THR A 623 10.33 -16.75 57.07
N ALA A 624 9.58 -17.21 56.10
CA ALA A 624 9.35 -16.56 54.78
C ALA A 624 10.62 -16.09 54.05
N TYR A 625 11.82 -16.42 54.52
CA TYR A 625 13.10 -15.99 54.00
C TYR A 625 14.01 -17.14 53.70
N ALA A 626 14.56 -17.16 52.50
CA ALA A 626 15.60 -18.12 52.15
C ALA A 626 16.92 -17.67 52.77
N VAL A 627 17.55 -18.53 53.55
CA VAL A 627 18.90 -18.30 54.07
C VAL A 627 19.90 -18.86 53.08
N PRO A 628 20.74 -18.01 52.47
CA PRO A 628 21.78 -18.48 51.58
C PRO A 628 22.79 -19.32 52.37
N THR A 629 23.06 -20.52 51.95
CA THR A 629 23.94 -21.43 52.70
C THR A 629 25.27 -21.70 52.00
N GLU A 630 25.26 -21.73 50.66
CA GLU A 630 26.52 -22.10 49.98
C GLU A 630 26.66 -21.48 48.59
N TRP A 631 27.89 -21.16 48.19
CA TRP A 631 28.28 -20.72 46.86
C TRP A 631 28.74 -21.88 46.00
N THR A 632 28.39 -21.93 44.73
CA THR A 632 28.90 -22.90 43.74
C THR A 632 29.40 -22.19 42.48
N GLY A 633 30.39 -22.77 41.82
CA GLY A 633 30.94 -22.22 40.56
C GLY A 633 30.59 -23.10 39.37
N LYS A 634 30.36 -22.49 38.22
CA LYS A 634 30.04 -23.16 36.95
C LYS A 634 30.84 -22.56 35.79
N CYS A 635 31.36 -23.44 34.93
CA CYS A 635 31.95 -23.05 33.65
C CYS A 635 30.99 -23.40 32.52
N LEU A 636 30.50 -22.38 31.80
CA LEU A 636 29.56 -22.56 30.72
C LEU A 636 30.13 -23.31 29.52
N LYS A 637 31.39 -23.08 29.19
CA LYS A 637 31.99 -23.70 28.01
C LYS A 637 32.15 -25.21 28.16
N HIS A 638 32.47 -25.68 29.38
CA HIS A 638 32.73 -27.07 29.64
C HIS A 638 31.69 -27.76 30.53
N GLY A 639 30.69 -27.02 31.00
CA GLY A 639 29.65 -27.54 31.87
C GLY A 639 30.15 -28.00 33.26
N TYR A 640 31.36 -27.61 33.65
CA TYR A 640 31.91 -27.96 34.98
C TYR A 640 31.15 -27.19 36.06
N GLU A 641 30.81 -27.89 37.13
CA GLU A 641 30.20 -27.32 38.33
C GLU A 641 30.99 -27.71 39.57
N SER A 642 31.07 -26.83 40.56
CA SER A 642 31.69 -27.22 41.86
C SER A 642 30.78 -28.20 42.56
N LEU A 643 31.32 -29.34 42.93
CA LEU A 643 30.62 -30.44 43.64
C LEU A 643 30.32 -30.12 45.10
N GLN A 644 30.99 -29.16 45.69
CA GLN A 644 30.80 -28.74 47.10
C GLN A 644 30.72 -27.22 47.18
N GLY A 645 29.62 -26.77 47.77
CA GLY A 645 29.44 -25.38 48.11
C GLY A 645 30.20 -24.97 49.37
N SER A 646 30.36 -23.68 49.56
CA SER A 646 30.90 -23.08 50.76
C SER A 646 30.26 -21.72 51.04
N THR A 647 30.16 -21.36 52.31
CA THR A 647 29.78 -20.01 52.74
C THR A 647 30.86 -18.97 52.44
N ASP A 648 32.09 -19.42 52.14
CA ASP A 648 33.18 -18.57 51.70
C ASP A 648 33.38 -18.65 50.18
N MET A 649 32.98 -17.59 49.49
CA MET A 649 33.04 -17.49 48.06
C MET A 649 34.46 -17.50 47.52
N GLN A 650 35.41 -16.83 48.21
CA GLN A 650 36.82 -16.83 47.77
C GLN A 650 37.40 -18.23 47.77
N LEU A 651 37.05 -19.03 48.77
CA LEU A 651 37.44 -20.43 48.86
C LEU A 651 36.84 -21.28 47.74
N VAL A 652 35.56 -21.05 47.38
CA VAL A 652 34.91 -21.73 46.26
C VAL A 652 35.62 -21.37 44.94
N ILE A 653 35.88 -20.11 44.72
CA ILE A 653 36.60 -19.63 43.51
C ILE A 653 37.98 -20.26 43.41
N ALA A 654 38.76 -20.24 44.51
CA ALA A 654 40.11 -20.79 44.53
C ALA A 654 40.10 -22.31 44.24
N LYS A 655 39.18 -23.05 44.84
CA LYS A 655 39.02 -24.49 44.60
C LYS A 655 38.57 -24.78 43.15
N PHE A 656 37.62 -24.04 42.65
CA PHE A 656 37.13 -24.19 41.28
C PHE A 656 38.24 -23.90 40.25
N LYS A 657 38.97 -22.82 40.41
CA LYS A 657 40.13 -22.48 39.57
C LYS A 657 41.17 -23.59 39.56
N LYS A 658 41.53 -24.11 40.74
CA LYS A 658 42.52 -25.18 40.86
C LYS A 658 42.02 -26.48 40.19
N SER A 659 40.76 -26.79 40.33
CA SER A 659 40.20 -28.06 39.83
C SER A 659 39.91 -28.05 38.33
N TYR A 660 39.49 -26.93 37.76
CA TYR A 660 38.94 -26.89 36.42
C TYR A 660 39.59 -25.83 35.50
N CYS A 661 40.18 -24.77 36.05
CA CYS A 661 40.68 -23.65 35.21
C CYS A 661 42.21 -23.64 35.07
N GLU A 662 42.94 -24.21 36.01
CA GLU A 662 44.41 -24.33 35.87
C GLU A 662 44.71 -25.33 34.75
N GLY A 663 45.31 -24.85 33.65
CA GLY A 663 45.61 -25.64 32.45
C GLY A 663 44.47 -25.75 31.43
N CYS A 664 43.35 -25.04 31.61
CA CYS A 664 42.28 -24.98 30.63
C CYS A 664 42.76 -24.29 29.34
N PRO A 665 42.71 -24.94 28.16
CA PRO A 665 43.18 -24.38 26.92
C PRO A 665 42.28 -23.21 26.42
N ASP A 666 41.05 -23.19 26.93
CA ASP A 666 40.02 -22.19 26.54
C ASP A 666 39.93 -21.03 27.54
N ARG A 667 40.90 -20.87 28.39
CA ARG A 667 40.99 -19.74 29.32
C ARG A 667 41.13 -18.45 28.53
N ASP A 668 40.16 -17.56 28.64
CA ASP A 668 40.07 -16.34 27.87
C ASP A 668 39.56 -15.19 28.75
N PRO A 669 40.49 -14.39 29.31
CA PRO A 669 40.15 -13.20 30.09
C PRO A 669 39.66 -12.08 29.16
N LYS A 670 38.68 -11.30 29.62
CA LYS A 670 38.17 -10.12 28.87
C LYS A 670 39.23 -8.99 28.83
N ILE A 671 40.09 -8.91 29.81
CA ILE A 671 41.17 -7.93 29.85
C ILE A 671 42.49 -8.72 29.78
N ASN A 672 43.24 -8.52 28.72
CA ASN A 672 44.63 -8.99 28.65
C ASN A 672 45.47 -8.15 29.63
N LYS A 673 46.21 -8.84 30.54
CA LYS A 673 47.14 -8.20 31.49
C LYS A 673 48.21 -7.42 30.79
#